data_2cd101642b5bfa20cddb983fa6c80d5a
#
_entry.id   2cd101642b5bfa20cddb983fa6c80d5a
#
_cell.length_a   1.000
_cell.length_b   1.000
_cell.length_c   1.000
_cell.angle_alpha   90.00
_cell.angle_beta   90.00
_cell.angle_gamma   90.00
#
_symmetry.space_group_name_H-M   'P 1'
#
loop_
_entity.id
_entity.type
_entity.pdbx_description
1 polymer ?
#
loop_
_entity_poly.entity_id
_entity_poly.type
_entity_poly.pdbx_seq_one_letter_code
_entity_poly.pdbx_strand_id
1 'polypeptide(L)'
;MSEEAKKQYSADSIQALEGMEHVRMRPSMYIGDVGTRGLHHLVYEVVDNSIDEALAGHCDTITVTINEDNSITTEDNGRGIPVGIHKKEGVSALEVVMTKIGAGGKFDKDSYKVSGGLHGVGVSCVNALSEHLKATVFREGKIWEQEYERGKTLYPVKTVGDSDKTGTVVTFKPDSTIFTQTLEYNYDTLASRLRELAFLNKGITIKLIDQRHKNEEGEFENETFYSEEGLTEFVKFLDGNREPLMKDVISFEGEKNGVPVEVAMVYNTSYGENLHSYVNNINTHEGGTHLSGFRRGLTHTLKKYADNSGMLDKLKFDISGDDFREGLTAIISVKVAEPQFEGQTKTKLGNREVSASVSQAVSEMLTNYLEEHPDDAKTIVQKVILAAQARHAAQKAREMVQRKTVMSIGGLPGKLSDCSEQDPAKCEVFLVEGDSAGGTAKQGRDRNFQAILPLRGKILNVEKAMQHKVFENEEIKNIFTALGVTIGTEEDSKALNLSKLRYHKIVIMCDADIDGSHIATLILTFFFRYMKELIENGHVYIATPPLYLVRKGSKKQYAWSDAERDTIIEEFGDGSKIQRYKGLGEMNAEQLWDTTMNPEFRTMRLVQIDNGIEADRIFSMLMGDEVPPRREFIEKNAIYANIDA
;
A
#
# COMPACT_ATOMS: atom_id res chain seq x y z
N MET A 1 -40.45 -33.40 -2.22
CA MET A 1 -39.01 -33.78 -2.24
C MET A 1 -38.61 -33.86 -3.70
N SER A 2 -38.12 -32.74 -4.26
CA SER A 2 -37.64 -32.65 -5.63
C SER A 2 -36.19 -33.18 -5.66
N GLU A 3 -35.95 -34.23 -6.41
CA GLU A 3 -34.62 -34.70 -6.77
C GLU A 3 -33.90 -33.57 -7.59
N GLU A 4 -33.06 -32.80 -6.94
CA GLU A 4 -32.03 -32.05 -7.63
C GLU A 4 -31.03 -33.06 -8.21
N ALA A 5 -31.09 -33.24 -9.51
CA ALA A 5 -30.16 -34.04 -10.27
C ALA A 5 -28.74 -33.55 -9.97
N LYS A 6 -27.95 -34.30 -9.19
CA LYS A 6 -26.52 -34.11 -9.03
C LYS A 6 -25.92 -34.10 -10.43
N LYS A 7 -25.54 -32.95 -10.97
CA LYS A 7 -24.75 -32.85 -12.20
C LYS A 7 -23.51 -33.72 -12.00
N GLN A 8 -23.46 -34.83 -12.71
CA GLN A 8 -22.33 -35.77 -12.67
C GLN A 8 -21.12 -35.07 -13.28
N TYR A 9 -20.01 -34.99 -12.56
CA TYR A 9 -18.75 -34.45 -13.06
C TYR A 9 -18.26 -35.35 -14.19
N SER A 10 -18.35 -34.88 -15.42
CA SER A 10 -17.98 -35.57 -16.65
C SER A 10 -17.04 -34.72 -17.50
N ALA A 11 -16.48 -35.26 -18.58
CA ALA A 11 -15.64 -34.53 -19.51
C ALA A 11 -16.33 -33.27 -20.06
N ASP A 12 -17.66 -33.32 -20.25
CA ASP A 12 -18.46 -32.18 -20.72
C ASP A 12 -18.61 -31.06 -19.65
N SER A 13 -18.29 -31.34 -18.40
CA SER A 13 -18.27 -30.32 -17.35
C SER A 13 -16.96 -29.54 -17.27
N ILE A 14 -15.93 -29.94 -18.03
CA ILE A 14 -14.64 -29.25 -18.11
C ILE A 14 -14.76 -28.13 -19.17
N GLN A 15 -14.69 -26.88 -18.71
CA GLN A 15 -14.65 -25.71 -19.57
C GLN A 15 -13.20 -25.26 -19.81
N ALA A 16 -12.78 -25.16 -21.06
CA ALA A 16 -11.52 -24.54 -21.43
C ALA A 16 -11.81 -23.07 -21.78
N LEU A 17 -11.35 -22.15 -20.92
CA LEU A 17 -11.45 -20.71 -21.14
C LEU A 17 -10.16 -20.22 -21.79
N GLU A 18 -10.26 -19.46 -22.87
CA GLU A 18 -9.10 -18.92 -23.57
C GLU A 18 -9.16 -17.39 -23.68
N GLY A 19 -7.97 -16.75 -23.65
CA GLY A 19 -7.82 -15.33 -23.93
C GLY A 19 -8.65 -14.42 -23.02
N MET A 20 -9.41 -13.52 -23.62
CA MET A 20 -10.20 -12.50 -22.95
C MET A 20 -11.29 -13.05 -22.02
N GLU A 21 -11.87 -14.20 -22.37
CA GLU A 21 -12.91 -14.81 -21.54
C GLU A 21 -12.32 -15.30 -20.19
N HIS A 22 -11.09 -15.85 -20.22
CA HIS A 22 -10.41 -16.24 -18.99
C HIS A 22 -10.13 -15.04 -18.09
N VAL A 23 -9.68 -13.90 -18.65
CA VAL A 23 -9.46 -12.66 -17.89
C VAL A 23 -10.75 -12.19 -17.22
N ARG A 24 -11.86 -12.15 -17.95
CA ARG A 24 -13.16 -11.73 -17.42
C ARG A 24 -13.72 -12.65 -16.34
N MET A 25 -13.48 -13.96 -16.46
CA MET A 25 -13.94 -14.95 -15.48
C MET A 25 -13.07 -15.01 -14.22
N ARG A 26 -11.79 -14.62 -14.32
CA ARG A 26 -10.81 -14.67 -13.24
C ARG A 26 -9.96 -13.40 -13.18
N PRO A 27 -10.59 -12.21 -13.05
CA PRO A 27 -9.88 -10.92 -13.13
C PRO A 27 -8.79 -10.78 -12.04
N SER A 28 -9.04 -11.29 -10.83
CA SER A 28 -8.09 -11.21 -9.72
C SER A 28 -6.75 -11.91 -9.98
N MET A 29 -6.68 -12.87 -10.91
CA MET A 29 -5.41 -13.48 -11.31
C MET A 29 -4.50 -12.50 -12.06
N TYR A 30 -5.06 -11.45 -12.67
CA TYR A 30 -4.35 -10.50 -13.52
C TYR A 30 -4.14 -9.14 -12.85
N ILE A 31 -5.13 -8.67 -12.08
CA ILE A 31 -5.14 -7.34 -11.46
C ILE A 31 -5.16 -7.37 -9.92
N GLY A 32 -5.07 -8.56 -9.31
CA GLY A 32 -5.02 -8.75 -7.85
C GLY A 32 -6.39 -8.82 -7.20
N ASP A 33 -7.24 -7.82 -7.36
CA ASP A 33 -8.62 -7.80 -6.86
C ASP A 33 -9.57 -7.07 -7.83
N VAL A 34 -10.85 -7.01 -7.52
CA VAL A 34 -11.89 -6.30 -8.30
C VAL A 34 -12.49 -5.12 -7.52
N GLY A 35 -11.85 -4.70 -6.45
CA GLY A 35 -12.19 -3.50 -5.69
C GLY A 35 -11.41 -2.27 -6.16
N THR A 36 -11.25 -1.30 -5.27
CA THR A 36 -10.55 -0.03 -5.54
C THR A 36 -9.14 -0.24 -6.06
N ARG A 37 -8.38 -1.16 -5.46
CA ARG A 37 -6.99 -1.45 -5.87
C ARG A 37 -6.91 -1.98 -7.29
N GLY A 38 -7.73 -2.97 -7.64
CA GLY A 38 -7.77 -3.53 -9.00
C GLY A 38 -8.26 -2.53 -10.04
N LEU A 39 -9.19 -1.64 -9.66
CA LEU A 39 -9.66 -0.55 -10.52
C LEU A 39 -8.50 0.40 -10.89
N HIS A 40 -7.71 0.86 -9.91
CA HIS A 40 -6.56 1.72 -10.15
C HIS A 40 -5.44 1.00 -10.91
N HIS A 41 -5.30 -0.32 -10.73
CA HIS A 41 -4.31 -1.12 -11.46
C HIS A 41 -4.50 -1.07 -12.98
N LEU A 42 -5.75 -0.94 -13.47
CA LEU A 42 -6.01 -0.74 -14.92
C LEU A 42 -5.31 0.51 -15.45
N VAL A 43 -5.30 1.60 -14.69
CA VAL A 43 -4.61 2.84 -15.06
C VAL A 43 -3.11 2.62 -15.09
N TYR A 44 -2.57 1.93 -14.09
CA TYR A 44 -1.14 1.64 -14.01
C TYR A 44 -0.63 0.83 -15.20
N GLU A 45 -1.39 -0.17 -15.66
CA GLU A 45 -1.01 -0.98 -16.81
C GLU A 45 -0.94 -0.16 -18.13
N VAL A 46 -1.79 0.85 -18.27
CA VAL A 46 -1.73 1.74 -19.46
C VAL A 46 -0.58 2.74 -19.33
N VAL A 47 -0.43 3.38 -18.16
CA VAL A 47 0.66 4.34 -17.88
C VAL A 47 2.03 3.67 -17.99
N ASP A 48 2.19 2.46 -17.46
CA ASP A 48 3.46 1.70 -17.53
C ASP A 48 3.88 1.43 -18.98
N ASN A 49 2.94 1.34 -19.96
CA ASN A 49 3.28 1.25 -21.38
C ASN A 49 3.90 2.55 -21.91
N SER A 50 3.38 3.70 -21.48
CA SER A 50 3.93 5.00 -21.84
C SER A 50 5.30 5.24 -21.17
N ILE A 51 5.47 4.78 -19.92
CA ILE A 51 6.77 4.77 -19.22
C ILE A 51 7.79 3.89 -19.93
N ASP A 52 7.40 2.72 -20.47
CA ASP A 52 8.29 1.87 -21.23
C ASP A 52 8.76 2.54 -22.54
N GLU A 53 7.91 3.35 -23.22
CA GLU A 53 8.32 4.22 -24.32
C GLU A 53 9.34 5.29 -23.88
N ALA A 54 9.16 5.84 -22.67
CA ALA A 54 10.09 6.79 -22.10
C ALA A 54 11.45 6.15 -21.74
N LEU A 55 11.45 4.95 -21.15
CA LEU A 55 12.66 4.17 -20.90
C LEU A 55 13.41 3.80 -22.20
N ALA A 56 12.68 3.63 -23.30
CA ALA A 56 13.25 3.44 -24.63
C ALA A 56 13.75 4.76 -25.27
N GLY A 57 13.58 5.92 -24.61
CA GLY A 57 14.02 7.24 -25.07
C GLY A 57 13.12 7.89 -26.11
N HIS A 58 11.85 7.49 -26.21
CA HIS A 58 10.93 7.97 -27.24
C HIS A 58 9.73 8.75 -26.70
N CYS A 59 9.58 8.88 -25.38
CA CYS A 59 8.49 9.62 -24.76
C CYS A 59 9.05 10.51 -23.65
N ASP A 60 8.58 11.75 -23.53
CA ASP A 60 8.93 12.71 -22.48
C ASP A 60 7.71 13.33 -21.80
N THR A 61 6.53 13.11 -22.34
CA THR A 61 5.29 13.70 -21.82
C THR A 61 4.17 12.67 -21.80
N ILE A 62 3.55 12.49 -20.65
CA ILE A 62 2.41 11.59 -20.43
C ILE A 62 1.30 12.41 -19.75
N THR A 63 0.06 12.30 -20.25
CA THR A 63 -1.10 12.93 -19.63
C THR A 63 -2.14 11.87 -19.28
N VAL A 64 -2.59 11.87 -18.05
CA VAL A 64 -3.65 11.01 -17.52
C VAL A 64 -4.84 11.88 -17.17
N THR A 65 -6.01 11.58 -17.71
CA THR A 65 -7.25 12.32 -17.46
C THR A 65 -8.32 11.40 -16.89
N ILE A 66 -8.87 11.76 -15.75
CA ILE A 66 -10.10 11.18 -15.22
C ILE A 66 -11.25 11.97 -15.85
N ASN A 67 -12.00 11.35 -16.75
CA ASN A 67 -13.08 12.00 -17.46
C ASN A 67 -14.35 12.14 -16.57
N GLU A 68 -15.28 13.01 -16.97
CA GLU A 68 -16.54 13.27 -16.25
C GLU A 68 -17.35 11.98 -15.97
N ASP A 69 -17.27 10.98 -16.85
CA ASP A 69 -18.00 9.71 -16.76
C ASP A 69 -17.21 8.59 -16.05
N ASN A 70 -16.14 8.93 -15.33
CA ASN A 70 -15.20 8.00 -14.70
C ASN A 70 -14.52 7.03 -15.71
N SER A 71 -14.42 7.39 -17.00
CA SER A 71 -13.45 6.76 -17.87
C SER A 71 -12.07 7.40 -17.68
N ILE A 72 -11.03 6.70 -18.11
CA ILE A 72 -9.63 7.19 -18.07
C ILE A 72 -9.13 7.36 -19.48
N THR A 73 -8.47 8.49 -19.73
CA THR A 73 -7.69 8.73 -20.94
C THR A 73 -6.22 8.87 -20.56
N THR A 74 -5.36 8.05 -21.18
CA THR A 74 -3.90 8.17 -21.09
C THR A 74 -3.35 8.53 -22.46
N GLU A 75 -2.61 9.61 -22.55
CA GLU A 75 -1.95 10.10 -23.77
C GLU A 75 -0.43 10.16 -23.55
N ASP A 76 0.33 9.63 -24.50
CA ASP A 76 1.78 9.77 -24.56
C ASP A 76 2.24 10.35 -25.91
N ASN A 77 3.43 10.90 -25.95
CA ASN A 77 4.08 11.39 -27.16
C ASN A 77 5.17 10.44 -27.70
N GLY A 78 5.04 9.14 -27.41
CA GLY A 78 5.95 8.08 -27.87
C GLY A 78 5.88 7.81 -29.37
N ARG A 79 6.41 6.66 -29.82
CA ARG A 79 6.41 6.27 -31.25
C ARG A 79 5.05 5.90 -31.79
N GLY A 80 4.06 5.67 -30.95
CA GLY A 80 2.77 5.08 -31.29
C GLY A 80 2.84 3.56 -31.55
N ILE A 81 1.82 2.83 -31.14
CA ILE A 81 1.72 1.37 -31.35
C ILE A 81 1.73 1.06 -32.86
N PRO A 82 2.47 0.07 -33.37
CA PRO A 82 2.44 -0.31 -34.75
C PRO A 82 1.04 -0.69 -35.22
N VAL A 83 0.63 -0.20 -36.40
CA VAL A 83 -0.71 -0.41 -36.99
C VAL A 83 -0.71 -1.32 -38.22
N GLY A 84 0.47 -1.69 -38.72
CA GLY A 84 0.62 -2.61 -39.85
C GLY A 84 0.07 -4.01 -39.54
N ILE A 85 -0.22 -4.77 -40.60
CA ILE A 85 -0.77 -6.13 -40.50
C ILE A 85 0.28 -7.08 -39.91
N HIS A 86 -0.06 -7.74 -38.81
CA HIS A 86 0.76 -8.76 -38.19
C HIS A 86 0.73 -10.05 -39.01
N LYS A 87 1.89 -10.49 -39.54
CA LYS A 87 2.00 -11.57 -40.53
C LYS A 87 1.35 -12.90 -40.11
N LYS A 88 1.41 -13.23 -38.81
CA LYS A 88 0.88 -14.51 -38.31
C LYS A 88 -0.61 -14.44 -37.97
N GLU A 89 -1.06 -13.30 -37.43
CA GLU A 89 -2.43 -13.16 -36.94
C GLU A 89 -3.40 -12.62 -38.02
N GLY A 90 -2.88 -11.98 -39.08
CA GLY A 90 -3.69 -11.48 -40.20
C GLY A 90 -4.50 -10.21 -39.89
N VAL A 91 -4.35 -9.65 -38.70
CA VAL A 91 -4.97 -8.39 -38.24
C VAL A 91 -3.89 -7.35 -37.91
N SER A 92 -4.28 -6.13 -37.60
CA SER A 92 -3.30 -5.08 -37.26
C SER A 92 -2.50 -5.44 -36.00
N ALA A 93 -1.25 -4.98 -35.90
CA ALA A 93 -0.46 -5.16 -34.68
C ALA A 93 -1.12 -4.49 -33.48
N LEU A 94 -1.81 -3.35 -33.67
CA LEU A 94 -2.62 -2.70 -32.62
C LEU A 94 -3.69 -3.68 -32.11
N GLU A 95 -4.45 -4.32 -32.98
CA GLU A 95 -5.47 -5.28 -32.58
C GLU A 95 -4.87 -6.48 -31.83
N VAL A 96 -3.73 -6.99 -32.30
CA VAL A 96 -3.02 -8.08 -31.64
C VAL A 96 -2.64 -7.70 -30.20
N VAL A 97 -2.05 -6.51 -29.99
CA VAL A 97 -1.64 -6.02 -28.66
C VAL A 97 -2.85 -5.83 -27.73
N MET A 98 -3.97 -5.34 -28.28
CA MET A 98 -5.18 -5.06 -27.49
C MET A 98 -6.01 -6.31 -27.18
N THR A 99 -5.91 -7.38 -28.00
CA THR A 99 -6.84 -8.53 -27.90
C THR A 99 -6.17 -9.87 -27.61
N LYS A 100 -4.84 -9.97 -27.67
CA LYS A 100 -4.13 -11.24 -27.45
C LYS A 100 -3.30 -11.19 -26.17
N ILE A 101 -3.50 -12.19 -25.32
CA ILE A 101 -2.64 -12.40 -24.14
C ILE A 101 -1.29 -12.96 -24.62
N GLY A 102 -0.20 -12.44 -24.05
CA GLY A 102 1.16 -12.83 -24.43
C GLY A 102 1.63 -12.23 -25.75
N ALA A 103 1.02 -11.13 -26.20
CA ALA A 103 1.43 -10.36 -27.37
C ALA A 103 2.01 -8.99 -26.97
N GLY A 104 3.07 -8.57 -27.65
CA GLY A 104 3.67 -7.24 -27.43
C GLY A 104 5.05 -7.11 -28.06
N GLY A 105 5.46 -5.86 -28.37
CA GLY A 105 6.78 -5.55 -28.92
C GLY A 105 7.92 -5.68 -27.92
N LYS A 106 7.60 -5.83 -26.62
CA LYS A 106 8.59 -5.90 -25.51
C LYS A 106 9.29 -7.26 -25.40
N PHE A 107 8.89 -8.25 -26.17
CA PHE A 107 9.63 -9.51 -26.36
C PHE A 107 10.83 -9.35 -27.27
N ASP A 108 10.91 -8.26 -28.06
CA ASP A 108 12.03 -7.94 -28.92
C ASP A 108 13.02 -7.03 -28.15
N LYS A 109 14.20 -7.59 -27.82
CA LYS A 109 15.26 -6.90 -27.07
C LYS A 109 15.94 -5.77 -27.83
N ASP A 110 15.84 -5.78 -29.17
CA ASP A 110 16.38 -4.69 -29.98
C ASP A 110 15.49 -3.43 -29.87
N SER A 111 14.20 -3.63 -29.67
CA SER A 111 13.22 -2.54 -29.50
C SER A 111 13.11 -2.02 -28.07
N TYR A 112 13.28 -2.91 -27.06
CA TYR A 112 13.20 -2.55 -25.63
C TYR A 112 14.26 -3.33 -24.83
N LYS A 113 15.36 -2.65 -24.47
CA LYS A 113 16.43 -3.25 -23.65
C LYS A 113 15.97 -3.54 -22.20
N VAL A 114 15.11 -2.68 -21.70
CA VAL A 114 14.50 -2.76 -20.35
C VAL A 114 13.06 -2.35 -20.47
N SER A 115 12.15 -3.09 -19.84
CA SER A 115 10.73 -2.73 -19.76
C SER A 115 10.12 -3.26 -18.47
N GLY A 116 9.07 -2.59 -17.98
CA GLY A 116 8.21 -3.08 -16.89
C GLY A 116 7.19 -4.11 -17.38
N GLY A 117 6.73 -3.96 -18.61
CA GLY A 117 5.75 -4.85 -19.25
C GLY A 117 6.36 -6.09 -19.88
N LEU A 118 6.46 -7.19 -19.13
CA LEU A 118 7.15 -8.41 -19.55
C LEU A 118 6.23 -9.51 -20.08
N HIS A 119 5.00 -9.55 -19.64
CA HIS A 119 4.11 -10.70 -19.87
C HIS A 119 3.20 -10.52 -21.10
N GLY A 120 3.15 -9.30 -21.68
CA GLY A 120 2.28 -9.01 -22.83
C GLY A 120 0.79 -9.14 -22.49
N VAL A 121 0.40 -8.85 -21.25
CA VAL A 121 -0.99 -9.03 -20.78
C VAL A 121 -1.65 -7.75 -20.29
N GLY A 122 -0.89 -6.68 -19.96
CA GLY A 122 -1.40 -5.49 -19.28
C GLY A 122 -2.56 -4.83 -20.02
N VAL A 123 -2.31 -4.22 -21.20
CA VAL A 123 -3.36 -3.50 -21.93
C VAL A 123 -4.46 -4.41 -22.45
N SER A 124 -4.17 -5.68 -22.74
CA SER A 124 -5.19 -6.65 -23.14
C SER A 124 -6.12 -7.00 -21.97
N CYS A 125 -5.59 -7.04 -20.71
CA CYS A 125 -6.42 -7.15 -19.52
C CYS A 125 -7.29 -5.91 -19.30
N VAL A 126 -6.74 -4.70 -19.49
CA VAL A 126 -7.54 -3.46 -19.43
C VAL A 126 -8.70 -3.53 -20.42
N ASN A 127 -8.44 -3.93 -21.65
CA ASN A 127 -9.47 -4.09 -22.67
C ASN A 127 -10.53 -5.13 -22.28
N ALA A 128 -10.11 -6.30 -21.80
CA ALA A 128 -11.04 -7.36 -21.37
C ALA A 128 -11.94 -6.92 -20.20
N LEU A 129 -11.43 -6.08 -19.30
CA LEU A 129 -12.11 -5.64 -18.08
C LEU A 129 -12.82 -4.27 -18.24
N SER A 130 -12.83 -3.71 -19.46
CA SER A 130 -13.52 -2.47 -19.80
C SER A 130 -14.81 -2.75 -20.54
N GLU A 131 -15.88 -2.00 -20.26
CA GLU A 131 -17.08 -2.04 -21.07
C GLU A 131 -16.83 -1.45 -22.46
N HIS A 132 -15.98 -0.42 -22.54
CA HIS A 132 -15.56 0.21 -23.78
C HIS A 132 -14.08 0.63 -23.69
N LEU A 133 -13.32 0.42 -24.74
CA LEU A 133 -11.95 0.92 -24.90
C LEU A 133 -11.76 1.47 -26.30
N LYS A 134 -11.13 2.64 -26.39
CA LYS A 134 -10.74 3.29 -27.63
C LYS A 134 -9.23 3.51 -27.65
N ALA A 135 -8.56 3.04 -28.70
CA ALA A 135 -7.16 3.32 -28.95
C ALA A 135 -7.02 4.23 -30.18
N THR A 136 -6.35 5.37 -29.99
CA THR A 136 -5.99 6.30 -31.06
C THR A 136 -4.47 6.35 -31.14
N VAL A 137 -3.92 6.12 -32.31
CA VAL A 137 -2.47 6.06 -32.55
C VAL A 137 -2.07 7.11 -33.59
N PHE A 138 -1.10 7.94 -33.23
CA PHE A 138 -0.47 8.93 -34.09
C PHE A 138 0.84 8.34 -34.63
N ARG A 139 0.84 7.91 -35.88
CA ARG A 139 2.00 7.23 -36.47
C ARG A 139 2.00 7.34 -38.00
N GLU A 140 3.21 7.49 -38.55
CA GLU A 140 3.41 7.51 -40.00
C GLU A 140 2.62 8.62 -40.72
N GLY A 141 2.51 9.81 -40.08
CA GLY A 141 1.80 10.96 -40.60
C GLY A 141 0.28 10.87 -40.54
N LYS A 142 -0.27 9.84 -39.86
CA LYS A 142 -1.71 9.57 -39.81
C LYS A 142 -2.21 9.35 -38.41
N ILE A 143 -3.53 9.56 -38.27
CA ILE A 143 -4.29 9.22 -37.07
C ILE A 143 -5.04 7.91 -37.33
N TRP A 144 -4.74 6.91 -36.51
CA TRP A 144 -5.35 5.60 -36.57
C TRP A 144 -6.25 5.40 -35.36
N GLU A 145 -7.40 4.74 -35.55
CA GLU A 145 -8.38 4.52 -34.48
C GLU A 145 -8.93 3.10 -34.54
N GLN A 146 -9.12 2.51 -33.36
CA GLN A 146 -9.83 1.22 -33.20
C GLN A 146 -10.55 1.22 -31.86
N GLU A 147 -11.76 0.66 -31.82
CA GLU A 147 -12.57 0.56 -30.59
C GLU A 147 -12.89 -0.89 -30.26
N TYR A 148 -13.12 -1.11 -28.99
CA TYR A 148 -13.35 -2.43 -28.43
C TYR A 148 -14.47 -2.37 -27.38
N GLU A 149 -15.21 -3.46 -27.25
CA GLU A 149 -16.22 -3.67 -26.19
C GLU A 149 -15.92 -4.99 -25.48
N ARG A 150 -15.64 -4.92 -24.18
CA ARG A 150 -15.34 -6.12 -23.35
C ARG A 150 -14.29 -7.04 -23.95
N GLY A 151 -13.23 -6.47 -24.48
CA GLY A 151 -12.14 -7.20 -25.13
C GLY A 151 -12.38 -7.61 -26.57
N LYS A 152 -13.55 -7.32 -27.16
CA LYS A 152 -13.88 -7.66 -28.54
C LYS A 152 -13.71 -6.44 -29.44
N THR A 153 -13.05 -6.62 -30.58
CA THR A 153 -12.89 -5.59 -31.60
C THR A 153 -14.24 -5.25 -32.26
N LEU A 154 -14.58 -3.95 -32.30
CA LEU A 154 -15.82 -3.49 -32.95
C LEU A 154 -15.65 -3.33 -34.46
N TYR A 155 -14.48 -2.88 -34.89
CA TYR A 155 -14.14 -2.71 -36.31
C TYR A 155 -12.62 -2.77 -36.54
N PRO A 156 -12.12 -3.14 -37.69
CA PRO A 156 -10.69 -3.11 -38.01
C PRO A 156 -10.11 -1.71 -37.87
N VAL A 157 -8.81 -1.60 -37.54
CA VAL A 157 -8.13 -0.31 -37.46
C VAL A 157 -8.39 0.53 -38.72
N LYS A 158 -8.75 1.80 -38.51
CA LYS A 158 -9.06 2.74 -39.61
C LYS A 158 -8.26 4.02 -39.46
N THR A 159 -7.90 4.65 -40.58
CA THR A 159 -7.36 6.00 -40.62
C THR A 159 -8.51 7.01 -40.51
N VAL A 160 -8.38 7.97 -39.57
CA VAL A 160 -9.41 9.01 -39.33
C VAL A 160 -8.92 10.42 -39.63
N GLY A 161 -7.62 10.61 -39.92
CA GLY A 161 -7.04 11.89 -40.27
C GLY A 161 -5.53 11.82 -40.45
N ASP A 162 -4.94 12.96 -40.75
CA ASP A 162 -3.49 13.16 -40.84
C ASP A 162 -2.98 13.92 -39.61
N SER A 163 -1.74 13.64 -39.16
CA SER A 163 -1.13 14.30 -38.00
C SER A 163 0.38 14.27 -38.09
N ASP A 164 1.02 15.37 -37.74
CA ASP A 164 2.48 15.46 -37.61
C ASP A 164 2.98 14.96 -36.23
N LYS A 165 2.05 14.65 -35.31
CA LYS A 165 2.38 14.13 -33.98
C LYS A 165 2.66 12.62 -34.06
N THR A 166 3.40 12.13 -33.06
CA THR A 166 3.51 10.70 -32.74
C THR A 166 3.00 10.45 -31.34
N GLY A 167 2.53 9.23 -31.05
CA GLY A 167 2.08 8.86 -29.72
C GLY A 167 0.90 7.89 -29.73
N THR A 168 0.45 7.56 -28.52
CA THR A 168 -0.73 6.71 -28.30
C THR A 168 -1.67 7.37 -27.33
N VAL A 169 -2.97 7.31 -27.61
CA VAL A 169 -4.04 7.69 -26.68
C VAL A 169 -4.91 6.47 -26.44
N VAL A 170 -5.05 6.08 -25.20
CA VAL A 170 -5.95 4.99 -24.78
C VAL A 170 -6.99 5.57 -23.84
N THR A 171 -8.26 5.47 -24.23
CA THR A 171 -9.40 5.81 -23.39
C THR A 171 -10.16 4.53 -23.06
N PHE A 172 -10.41 4.26 -21.77
CA PHE A 172 -11.14 3.08 -21.36
C PHE A 172 -12.11 3.37 -20.23
N LYS A 173 -13.23 2.63 -20.19
CA LYS A 173 -14.24 2.69 -19.15
C LYS A 173 -14.38 1.31 -18.50
N PRO A 174 -14.13 1.19 -17.19
CA PRO A 174 -14.23 -0.10 -16.49
C PRO A 174 -15.63 -0.71 -16.58
N ASP A 175 -15.70 -2.03 -16.66
CA ASP A 175 -16.98 -2.76 -16.76
C ASP A 175 -17.64 -2.89 -15.38
N SER A 176 -18.80 -2.26 -15.20
CA SER A 176 -19.59 -2.30 -13.95
C SER A 176 -20.06 -3.70 -13.54
N THR A 177 -20.07 -4.66 -14.47
CA THR A 177 -20.40 -6.07 -14.17
C THR A 177 -19.26 -6.81 -13.46
N ILE A 178 -18.03 -6.26 -13.52
CA ILE A 178 -16.83 -6.82 -12.87
C ILE A 178 -16.48 -6.01 -11.63
N PHE A 179 -16.41 -4.69 -11.75
CA PHE A 179 -16.12 -3.78 -10.64
C PHE A 179 -17.42 -3.37 -9.93
N THR A 180 -17.95 -4.28 -9.13
CA THR A 180 -19.27 -4.10 -8.48
C THR A 180 -19.21 -3.29 -7.20
N GLN A 181 -18.02 -3.05 -6.62
CA GLN A 181 -17.86 -2.30 -5.37
C GLN A 181 -17.77 -0.80 -5.62
N THR A 182 -16.99 -0.39 -6.62
CA THR A 182 -16.81 1.00 -7.02
C THR A 182 -16.34 1.10 -8.47
N LEU A 183 -16.70 2.19 -9.14
CA LEU A 183 -16.16 2.61 -10.43
C LEU A 183 -15.45 3.97 -10.31
N GLU A 184 -15.40 4.54 -9.09
CA GLU A 184 -14.81 5.86 -8.86
C GLU A 184 -13.31 5.75 -8.62
N TYR A 185 -12.56 6.50 -9.41
CA TYR A 185 -11.12 6.66 -9.22
C TYR A 185 -10.83 7.66 -8.11
N ASN A 186 -9.86 7.32 -7.26
CA ASN A 186 -9.34 8.23 -6.26
C ASN A 186 -8.17 9.04 -6.86
N TYR A 187 -8.32 10.37 -6.88
CA TYR A 187 -7.32 11.30 -7.43
C TYR A 187 -5.96 11.18 -6.73
N ASP A 188 -5.97 11.21 -5.38
CA ASP A 188 -4.73 11.14 -4.58
C ASP A 188 -3.95 9.85 -4.79
N THR A 189 -4.65 8.73 -4.97
CA THR A 189 -4.03 7.43 -5.25
C THR A 189 -3.31 7.45 -6.61
N LEU A 190 -3.93 8.02 -7.64
CA LEU A 190 -3.30 8.18 -8.95
C LEU A 190 -2.16 9.20 -8.89
N ALA A 191 -2.36 10.36 -8.25
CA ALA A 191 -1.35 11.40 -8.08
C ALA A 191 -0.09 10.85 -7.40
N SER A 192 -0.25 10.08 -6.33
CA SER A 192 0.87 9.46 -5.61
C SER A 192 1.68 8.53 -6.52
N ARG A 193 1.01 7.67 -7.31
CA ARG A 193 1.70 6.77 -8.24
C ARG A 193 2.39 7.48 -9.38
N LEU A 194 1.76 8.49 -9.96
CA LEU A 194 2.33 9.27 -11.06
C LEU A 194 3.54 10.11 -10.58
N ARG A 195 3.49 10.62 -9.35
CA ARG A 195 4.62 11.30 -8.71
C ARG A 195 5.82 10.36 -8.51
N GLU A 196 5.59 9.12 -8.03
CA GLU A 196 6.63 8.09 -7.95
C GLU A 196 7.29 7.86 -9.31
N LEU A 197 6.48 7.71 -10.37
CA LEU A 197 6.98 7.46 -11.72
C LEU A 197 7.80 8.63 -12.26
N ALA A 198 7.43 9.87 -11.95
CA ALA A 198 8.23 11.05 -12.33
C ALA A 198 9.60 11.06 -11.61
N PHE A 199 9.66 10.70 -10.33
CA PHE A 199 10.92 10.57 -9.61
C PHE A 199 11.80 9.42 -10.13
N LEU A 200 11.20 8.30 -10.52
CA LEU A 200 11.93 7.14 -11.04
C LEU A 200 12.45 7.36 -12.47
N ASN A 201 11.95 8.38 -13.18
CA ASN A 201 12.28 8.66 -14.58
C ASN A 201 12.58 10.15 -14.76
N LYS A 202 13.85 10.52 -14.51
CA LYS A 202 14.32 11.92 -14.62
C LYS A 202 13.94 12.54 -15.96
N GLY A 203 13.42 13.76 -15.95
CA GLY A 203 13.13 14.54 -17.13
C GLY A 203 11.81 14.22 -17.84
N ILE A 204 11.01 13.28 -17.32
CA ILE A 204 9.67 13.00 -17.84
C ILE A 204 8.67 13.91 -17.18
N THR A 205 7.77 14.51 -17.97
CA THR A 205 6.62 15.27 -17.49
C THR A 205 5.39 14.40 -17.47
N ILE A 206 4.77 14.21 -16.30
CA ILE A 206 3.51 13.46 -16.16
C ILE A 206 2.45 14.44 -15.64
N LYS A 207 1.29 14.51 -16.32
CA LYS A 207 0.16 15.36 -15.92
C LYS A 207 -1.01 14.49 -15.50
N LEU A 208 -1.66 14.86 -14.40
CA LEU A 208 -2.94 14.30 -13.98
C LEU A 208 -4.00 15.39 -14.02
N ILE A 209 -5.14 15.12 -14.63
CA ILE A 209 -6.27 16.04 -14.76
C ILE A 209 -7.54 15.32 -14.31
N ASP A 210 -8.32 15.91 -13.40
CA ASP A 210 -9.63 15.41 -13.00
C ASP A 210 -10.74 16.30 -13.57
N GLN A 211 -11.50 15.79 -14.52
CA GLN A 211 -12.59 16.52 -15.17
C GLN A 211 -13.96 16.33 -14.49
N ARG A 212 -14.02 15.55 -13.41
CA ARG A 212 -15.31 15.27 -12.74
C ARG A 212 -15.86 16.48 -11.98
N HIS A 213 -14.97 17.30 -11.42
CA HIS A 213 -15.34 18.45 -10.63
C HIS A 213 -14.51 19.68 -11.01
N LYS A 214 -15.14 20.84 -10.98
CA LYS A 214 -14.46 22.14 -11.14
C LYS A 214 -14.38 22.82 -9.79
N ASN A 215 -13.26 23.50 -9.55
CA ASN A 215 -13.09 24.35 -8.38
C ASN A 215 -13.95 25.63 -8.49
N GLU A 216 -13.94 26.48 -7.47
CA GLU A 216 -14.69 27.75 -7.43
C GLU A 216 -14.30 28.72 -8.56
N GLU A 217 -13.11 28.60 -9.14
CA GLU A 217 -12.61 29.39 -10.26
C GLU A 217 -13.03 28.82 -11.62
N GLY A 218 -13.69 27.67 -11.64
CA GLY A 218 -14.17 26.98 -12.85
C GLY A 218 -13.10 26.14 -13.54
N GLU A 219 -11.96 25.91 -12.90
CA GLU A 219 -10.85 25.09 -13.41
C GLU A 219 -10.96 23.65 -12.90
N PHE A 220 -10.47 22.69 -13.69
CA PHE A 220 -10.34 21.30 -13.28
C PHE A 220 -9.15 21.12 -12.34
N GLU A 221 -9.27 20.21 -11.39
CA GLU A 221 -8.14 19.80 -10.57
C GLU A 221 -7.06 19.16 -11.46
N ASN A 222 -5.83 19.66 -11.36
CA ASN A 222 -4.71 19.16 -12.13
C ASN A 222 -3.40 19.30 -11.38
N GLU A 223 -2.49 18.37 -11.61
CA GLU A 223 -1.13 18.39 -11.08
C GLU A 223 -0.14 17.93 -12.15
N THR A 224 1.03 18.57 -12.16
CA THR A 224 2.12 18.20 -13.07
C THR A 224 3.31 17.71 -12.24
N PHE A 225 3.73 16.48 -12.51
CA PHE A 225 4.87 15.83 -11.86
C PHE A 225 6.07 15.86 -12.79
N TYR A 226 7.19 16.33 -12.28
CA TYR A 226 8.45 16.42 -12.99
C TYR A 226 9.60 16.38 -11.98
N SER A 227 10.69 15.71 -12.28
CA SER A 227 11.88 15.66 -11.44
C SER A 227 13.16 15.79 -12.27
N GLU A 228 14.05 16.67 -11.84
CA GLU A 228 15.38 16.83 -12.42
C GLU A 228 16.43 15.93 -11.74
N GLU A 229 16.33 15.79 -10.41
CA GLU A 229 17.30 15.01 -9.61
C GLU A 229 16.87 13.54 -9.38
N GLY A 230 15.64 13.17 -9.77
CA GLY A 230 15.15 11.78 -9.69
C GLY A 230 15.09 11.23 -8.27
N LEU A 231 15.83 10.14 -7.99
CA LEU A 231 15.79 9.49 -6.68
C LEU A 231 16.25 10.40 -5.53
N THR A 232 17.09 11.39 -5.79
CA THR A 232 17.51 12.38 -4.77
C THR A 232 16.31 13.20 -4.28
N GLU A 233 15.50 13.70 -5.21
CA GLU A 233 14.25 14.41 -4.85
C GLU A 233 13.25 13.48 -4.20
N PHE A 234 13.19 12.22 -4.65
CA PHE A 234 12.29 11.24 -4.09
C PHE A 234 12.62 10.91 -2.63
N VAL A 235 13.91 10.73 -2.30
CA VAL A 235 14.33 10.55 -0.90
C VAL A 235 13.99 11.78 -0.05
N LYS A 236 14.24 12.99 -0.56
CA LYS A 236 13.88 14.25 0.12
C LYS A 236 12.36 14.32 0.37
N PHE A 237 11.55 13.91 -0.61
CA PHE A 237 10.09 13.84 -0.47
C PHE A 237 9.64 12.84 0.61
N LEU A 238 10.24 11.65 0.64
CA LEU A 238 9.94 10.61 1.64
C LEU A 238 10.39 11.01 3.05
N ASP A 239 11.51 11.73 3.15
CA ASP A 239 12.13 12.11 4.41
C ASP A 239 11.70 13.48 4.91
N GLY A 240 10.90 14.21 4.15
CA GLY A 240 10.54 15.61 4.40
C GLY A 240 9.86 15.90 5.75
N ASN A 241 9.38 14.86 6.42
CA ASN A 241 8.77 14.95 7.76
C ASN A 241 9.71 14.45 8.88
N ARG A 242 11.00 14.23 8.59
CA ARG A 242 12.00 13.75 9.54
C ARG A 242 13.20 14.70 9.58
N GLU A 243 13.88 14.75 10.72
CA GLU A 243 15.08 15.57 10.87
C GLU A 243 16.28 14.80 10.29
N PRO A 244 16.90 15.26 9.17
CA PRO A 244 18.03 14.58 8.57
C PRO A 244 19.28 14.78 9.42
N LEU A 245 20.13 13.74 9.51
CA LEU A 245 21.44 13.82 10.18
C LEU A 245 22.55 14.37 9.29
N MET A 246 22.30 14.47 7.99
CA MET A 246 23.26 14.93 6.97
C MET A 246 22.62 16.03 6.14
N LYS A 247 23.46 16.90 5.59
CA LYS A 247 23.02 18.03 4.77
C LYS A 247 22.50 17.58 3.40
N ASP A 248 23.20 16.62 2.79
CA ASP A 248 22.97 16.20 1.42
C ASP A 248 22.54 14.72 1.40
N VAL A 249 21.73 14.36 0.39
CA VAL A 249 21.34 12.97 0.13
C VAL A 249 22.52 12.24 -0.48
N ILE A 250 22.86 11.06 0.04
CA ILE A 250 23.82 10.16 -0.59
C ILE A 250 23.16 9.56 -1.83
N SER A 251 23.62 9.92 -3.01
CA SER A 251 23.09 9.41 -4.26
C SER A 251 24.20 8.90 -5.15
N PHE A 252 23.99 7.74 -5.73
CA PHE A 252 24.93 7.17 -6.69
C PHE A 252 24.21 6.31 -7.73
N GLU A 253 24.83 6.24 -8.90
CA GLU A 253 24.41 5.47 -10.05
C GLU A 253 25.59 4.67 -10.60
N GLY A 254 25.38 3.41 -10.95
CA GLY A 254 26.43 2.56 -11.51
C GLY A 254 25.88 1.28 -12.11
N GLU A 255 26.78 0.53 -12.75
CA GLU A 255 26.44 -0.73 -13.38
C GLU A 255 27.41 -1.83 -12.94
N LYS A 256 26.88 -2.99 -12.58
CA LYS A 256 27.67 -4.20 -12.30
C LYS A 256 27.04 -5.41 -12.97
N ASN A 257 27.88 -6.16 -13.69
CA ASN A 257 27.46 -7.37 -14.41
C ASN A 257 26.26 -7.15 -15.35
N GLY A 258 26.18 -5.98 -16.01
CA GLY A 258 25.07 -5.63 -16.88
C GLY A 258 23.77 -5.22 -16.15
N VAL A 259 23.82 -5.00 -14.84
CA VAL A 259 22.70 -4.52 -14.04
C VAL A 259 22.95 -3.07 -13.63
N PRO A 260 22.25 -2.08 -14.21
CA PRO A 260 22.23 -0.72 -13.72
C PRO A 260 21.58 -0.66 -12.33
N VAL A 261 22.24 0.04 -11.41
CA VAL A 261 21.82 0.21 -10.02
C VAL A 261 21.87 1.69 -9.70
N GLU A 262 20.76 2.24 -9.28
CA GLU A 262 20.64 3.60 -8.78
C GLU A 262 20.17 3.55 -7.33
N VAL A 263 20.82 4.31 -6.45
CA VAL A 263 20.48 4.38 -5.02
C VAL A 263 20.52 5.83 -4.59
N ALA A 264 19.51 6.23 -3.83
CA ALA A 264 19.54 7.46 -3.04
C ALA A 264 19.16 7.13 -1.60
N MET A 265 19.86 7.74 -0.62
CA MET A 265 19.63 7.47 0.79
C MET A 265 20.02 8.63 1.70
N VAL A 266 19.37 8.69 2.87
CA VAL A 266 19.69 9.65 3.94
C VAL A 266 19.48 8.98 5.29
N TYR A 267 20.28 9.37 6.28
CA TYR A 267 20.03 9.02 7.68
C TYR A 267 19.35 10.17 8.40
N ASN A 268 18.41 9.84 9.27
CA ASN A 268 17.62 10.77 10.06
C ASN A 268 17.57 10.35 11.53
N THR A 269 16.92 11.16 12.37
CA THR A 269 16.82 10.92 13.83
C THR A 269 15.84 9.83 14.21
N SER A 270 15.01 9.32 13.28
CA SER A 270 13.99 8.29 13.56
C SER A 270 14.59 6.93 13.95
N TYR A 271 13.75 6.04 14.45
CA TYR A 271 14.12 4.70 14.91
C TYR A 271 13.77 3.59 13.94
N GLY A 272 13.04 3.90 12.87
CA GLY A 272 12.64 2.94 11.84
C GLY A 272 13.56 2.92 10.63
N GLU A 273 13.46 1.88 9.80
CA GLU A 273 13.96 1.89 8.43
C GLU A 273 12.82 2.21 7.46
N ASN A 274 13.10 3.00 6.43
CA ASN A 274 12.16 3.35 5.36
C ASN A 274 12.81 3.03 4.01
N LEU A 275 12.68 1.77 3.58
CA LEU A 275 13.34 1.25 2.37
C LEU A 275 12.31 0.97 1.28
N HIS A 276 12.52 1.59 0.12
CA HIS A 276 11.71 1.38 -1.08
C HIS A 276 12.57 0.79 -2.18
N SER A 277 12.04 -0.21 -2.86
CA SER A 277 12.79 -0.92 -3.90
C SER A 277 12.00 -1.07 -5.19
N TYR A 278 12.69 -0.85 -6.30
CA TYR A 278 12.10 -0.83 -7.64
C TYR A 278 12.90 -1.66 -8.62
N VAL A 279 12.18 -2.34 -9.50
CA VAL A 279 12.74 -3.08 -10.64
C VAL A 279 12.02 -2.64 -11.89
N ASN A 280 12.73 -2.02 -12.85
CA ASN A 280 12.13 -1.48 -14.07
C ASN A 280 10.92 -0.58 -13.77
N ASN A 281 11.03 0.31 -12.78
CA ASN A 281 10.01 1.21 -12.26
C ASN A 281 8.81 0.55 -11.55
N ILE A 282 8.83 -0.78 -11.39
CA ILE A 282 7.80 -1.51 -10.64
C ILE A 282 8.17 -1.51 -9.16
N ASN A 283 7.24 -1.11 -8.30
CA ASN A 283 7.41 -1.15 -6.86
C ASN A 283 7.37 -2.60 -6.35
N THR A 284 8.51 -3.07 -5.83
CA THR A 284 8.63 -4.41 -5.24
C THR A 284 8.49 -4.34 -3.73
N HIS A 285 7.26 -4.10 -3.27
CA HIS A 285 7.01 -3.86 -1.84
C HIS A 285 7.31 -5.07 -0.93
N GLU A 286 7.36 -6.29 -1.46
CA GLU A 286 7.84 -7.48 -0.76
C GLU A 286 9.37 -7.65 -0.91
N GLY A 287 10.05 -6.70 -1.56
CA GLY A 287 11.50 -6.69 -1.74
C GLY A 287 11.99 -7.67 -2.81
N GLY A 288 12.97 -8.46 -2.45
CA GLY A 288 13.60 -9.43 -3.35
C GLY A 288 15.12 -9.38 -3.30
N THR A 289 15.73 -9.99 -4.30
CA THR A 289 17.20 -10.17 -4.37
C THR A 289 17.99 -8.86 -4.44
N HIS A 290 17.46 -7.83 -5.12
CA HIS A 290 18.08 -6.50 -5.20
C HIS A 290 18.09 -5.79 -3.84
N LEU A 291 16.99 -5.83 -3.08
CA LEU A 291 16.92 -5.27 -1.73
C LEU A 291 17.85 -6.03 -0.77
N SER A 292 17.88 -7.36 -0.86
CA SER A 292 18.82 -8.18 -0.08
C SER A 292 20.30 -7.86 -0.42
N GLY A 293 20.59 -7.60 -1.70
CA GLY A 293 21.90 -7.15 -2.18
C GLY A 293 22.28 -5.79 -1.60
N PHE A 294 21.36 -4.82 -1.61
CA PHE A 294 21.56 -3.51 -1.00
C PHE A 294 21.85 -3.61 0.49
N ARG A 295 21.00 -4.31 1.25
CA ARG A 295 21.20 -4.50 2.71
C ARG A 295 22.55 -5.12 3.04
N ARG A 296 23.00 -6.10 2.24
CA ARG A 296 24.31 -6.74 2.39
C ARG A 296 25.45 -5.77 2.10
N GLY A 297 25.39 -5.06 0.97
CA GLY A 297 26.41 -4.09 0.56
C GLY A 297 26.55 -2.95 1.57
N LEU A 298 25.43 -2.36 1.98
CA LEU A 298 25.36 -1.31 3.01
C LEU A 298 26.01 -1.76 4.32
N THR A 299 25.53 -2.87 4.88
CA THR A 299 25.99 -3.40 6.17
C THR A 299 27.48 -3.74 6.15
N HIS A 300 27.93 -4.43 5.08
CA HIS A 300 29.34 -4.81 4.94
C HIS A 300 30.27 -3.59 4.87
N THR A 301 29.89 -2.59 4.07
CA THR A 301 30.72 -1.40 3.84
C THR A 301 30.81 -0.53 5.09
N LEU A 302 29.66 -0.22 5.73
CA LEU A 302 29.63 0.58 6.95
C LEU A 302 30.36 -0.12 8.10
N LYS A 303 30.19 -1.45 8.25
CA LYS A 303 30.90 -2.22 9.26
C LYS A 303 32.41 -2.17 9.04
N LYS A 304 32.86 -2.41 7.81
CA LYS A 304 34.28 -2.34 7.44
C LYS A 304 34.88 -0.96 7.73
N TYR A 305 34.16 0.11 7.39
CA TYR A 305 34.58 1.47 7.67
C TYR A 305 34.68 1.74 9.18
N ALA A 306 33.67 1.34 9.95
CA ALA A 306 33.61 1.52 11.38
C ALA A 306 34.69 0.72 12.13
N ASP A 307 34.99 -0.51 11.69
CA ASP A 307 36.11 -1.33 12.21
C ASP A 307 37.46 -0.65 11.90
N ASN A 308 37.70 -0.22 10.65
CA ASN A 308 38.95 0.41 10.24
C ASN A 308 39.20 1.76 10.95
N SER A 309 38.15 2.51 11.27
CA SER A 309 38.23 3.79 11.98
C SER A 309 38.41 3.65 13.48
N GLY A 310 38.38 2.43 14.04
CA GLY A 310 38.46 2.16 15.48
C GLY A 310 37.26 2.66 16.28
N MET A 311 36.19 3.07 15.64
CA MET A 311 35.00 3.60 16.34
C MET A 311 34.22 2.54 17.11
N LEU A 312 34.40 1.25 16.76
CA LEU A 312 33.74 0.11 17.40
C LEU A 312 34.52 -0.49 18.57
N ASP A 313 35.79 -0.13 18.77
CA ASP A 313 36.70 -0.76 19.75
C ASP A 313 36.18 -0.72 21.21
N LYS A 314 35.33 0.25 21.52
CA LYS A 314 34.74 0.43 22.87
C LYS A 314 33.44 -0.35 23.09
N LEU A 315 32.88 -0.95 22.04
CA LEU A 315 31.64 -1.71 22.16
C LEU A 315 31.93 -3.11 22.72
N LYS A 316 31.12 -3.53 23.71
CA LYS A 316 31.23 -4.83 24.37
C LYS A 316 30.21 -5.86 23.87
N PHE A 317 29.56 -5.60 22.74
CA PHE A 317 28.53 -6.42 22.13
C PHE A 317 28.55 -6.25 20.61
N ASP A 318 27.99 -7.22 19.89
CA ASP A 318 27.98 -7.23 18.44
C ASP A 318 26.92 -6.27 17.87
N ILE A 319 27.26 -5.62 16.74
CA ILE A 319 26.34 -4.82 15.94
C ILE A 319 25.61 -5.75 14.97
N SER A 320 24.30 -5.66 14.92
CA SER A 320 23.48 -6.41 13.95
C SER A 320 23.31 -5.63 12.64
N GLY A 321 22.92 -6.34 11.57
CA GLY A 321 22.63 -5.69 10.29
C GLY A 321 21.50 -4.64 10.40
N ASP A 322 20.59 -4.81 11.35
CA ASP A 322 19.47 -3.89 11.57
C ASP A 322 19.91 -2.55 12.17
N ASP A 323 20.95 -2.56 13.01
CA ASP A 323 21.47 -1.32 13.61
C ASP A 323 22.01 -0.36 12.52
N PHE A 324 22.50 -0.91 11.39
CA PHE A 324 22.97 -0.12 10.25
C PHE A 324 21.83 0.51 9.44
N ARG A 325 20.58 0.11 9.67
CA ARG A 325 19.41 0.60 8.93
C ARG A 325 18.45 1.42 9.78
N GLU A 326 18.71 1.55 11.10
CA GLU A 326 17.92 2.41 11.95
C GLU A 326 18.09 3.88 11.54
N GLY A 327 16.99 4.57 11.29
CA GLY A 327 16.97 5.95 10.81
C GLY A 327 17.36 6.11 9.34
N LEU A 328 17.40 5.03 8.56
CA LEU A 328 17.71 5.06 7.14
C LEU A 328 16.44 5.20 6.30
N THR A 329 16.36 6.25 5.49
CA THR A 329 15.46 6.34 4.34
C THR A 329 16.26 6.10 3.07
N ALA A 330 15.90 5.08 2.28
CA ALA A 330 16.61 4.77 1.04
C ALA A 330 15.69 4.22 -0.06
N ILE A 331 16.06 4.53 -1.28
CA ILE A 331 15.43 4.03 -2.50
C ILE A 331 16.47 3.29 -3.32
N ILE A 332 16.12 2.10 -3.76
CA ILE A 332 16.94 1.27 -4.64
C ILE A 332 16.17 1.02 -5.93
N SER A 333 16.70 1.45 -7.05
CA SER A 333 16.16 1.19 -8.39
C SER A 333 17.16 0.39 -9.21
N VAL A 334 16.71 -0.73 -9.75
CA VAL A 334 17.53 -1.56 -10.65
C VAL A 334 16.85 -1.73 -12.00
N LYS A 335 17.64 -1.81 -13.05
CA LYS A 335 17.16 -2.14 -14.39
C LYS A 335 17.62 -3.55 -14.74
N VAL A 336 16.68 -4.46 -14.94
CA VAL A 336 16.94 -5.88 -15.22
C VAL A 336 16.31 -6.24 -16.56
N ALA A 337 17.09 -6.78 -17.49
CA ALA A 337 16.61 -7.12 -18.83
C ALA A 337 15.58 -8.26 -18.82
N GLU A 338 15.75 -9.24 -17.93
CA GLU A 338 14.85 -10.39 -17.77
C GLU A 338 14.50 -10.59 -16.30
N PRO A 339 13.65 -9.74 -15.70
CA PRO A 339 13.30 -9.89 -14.30
C PRO A 339 12.35 -11.08 -14.10
N GLN A 340 12.66 -11.87 -13.08
CA GLN A 340 11.85 -12.99 -12.64
C GLN A 340 11.16 -12.60 -11.33
N PHE A 341 9.85 -12.40 -11.39
CA PHE A 341 9.05 -12.04 -10.22
C PHE A 341 8.34 -13.25 -9.62
N GLU A 342 8.14 -13.23 -8.30
CA GLU A 342 7.28 -14.17 -7.62
C GLU A 342 5.80 -13.76 -7.84
N GLY A 343 5.18 -14.24 -8.94
CA GLY A 343 3.78 -13.98 -9.27
C GLY A 343 3.53 -12.81 -10.25
N GLN A 344 2.29 -12.70 -10.71
CA GLN A 344 1.85 -11.73 -11.73
C GLN A 344 1.85 -10.29 -11.21
N THR A 345 1.61 -10.08 -9.94
CA THR A 345 1.59 -8.76 -9.29
C THR A 345 2.98 -8.13 -9.14
N LYS A 346 4.05 -8.86 -9.49
CA LYS A 346 5.45 -8.39 -9.56
C LYS A 346 5.97 -7.79 -8.24
N THR A 347 5.50 -8.26 -7.12
CA THR A 347 5.77 -7.69 -5.79
C THR A 347 7.16 -7.99 -5.25
N LYS A 348 7.82 -9.06 -5.76
CA LYS A 348 9.12 -9.54 -5.27
C LYS A 348 9.99 -10.05 -6.42
N LEU A 349 11.27 -9.62 -6.45
CA LEU A 349 12.25 -10.06 -7.44
C LEU A 349 12.96 -11.35 -7.01
N GLY A 350 13.00 -12.34 -7.90
CA GLY A 350 13.63 -13.65 -7.66
C GLY A 350 15.02 -13.87 -8.25
N ASN A 351 15.49 -13.02 -9.17
CA ASN A 351 16.80 -13.16 -9.86
C ASN A 351 17.97 -13.22 -8.89
N ARG A 352 18.58 -14.38 -8.70
CA ARG A 352 19.67 -14.57 -7.72
C ARG A 352 20.92 -13.76 -8.02
N GLU A 353 21.29 -13.62 -9.29
CA GLU A 353 22.46 -12.89 -9.78
C GLU A 353 22.42 -11.40 -9.46
N VAL A 354 21.22 -10.81 -9.40
CA VAL A 354 21.02 -9.39 -9.10
C VAL A 354 21.50 -9.04 -7.70
N SER A 355 21.35 -9.94 -6.72
CA SER A 355 21.79 -9.69 -5.35
C SER A 355 23.30 -9.44 -5.24
N ALA A 356 24.11 -10.21 -5.98
CA ALA A 356 25.56 -10.04 -5.98
C ALA A 356 25.96 -8.73 -6.68
N SER A 357 25.33 -8.43 -7.82
CA SER A 357 25.60 -7.22 -8.60
C SER A 357 25.28 -5.95 -7.81
N VAL A 358 24.12 -5.89 -7.17
CA VAL A 358 23.72 -4.76 -6.31
C VAL A 358 24.64 -4.63 -5.10
N SER A 359 24.95 -5.74 -4.40
CA SER A 359 25.83 -5.71 -3.24
C SER A 359 27.22 -5.16 -3.59
N GLN A 360 27.77 -5.55 -4.74
CA GLN A 360 29.07 -5.08 -5.21
C GLN A 360 29.02 -3.59 -5.60
N ALA A 361 27.99 -3.17 -6.36
CA ALA A 361 27.81 -1.77 -6.75
C ALA A 361 27.71 -0.86 -5.51
N VAL A 362 26.84 -1.21 -4.57
CA VAL A 362 26.64 -0.46 -3.32
C VAL A 362 27.92 -0.41 -2.51
N SER A 363 28.64 -1.53 -2.36
CA SER A 363 29.88 -1.56 -1.57
C SER A 363 30.97 -0.66 -2.15
N GLU A 364 31.15 -0.66 -3.46
CA GLU A 364 32.17 0.16 -4.13
C GLU A 364 31.84 1.65 -4.00
N MET A 365 30.61 2.03 -4.35
CA MET A 365 30.22 3.43 -4.39
C MET A 365 30.10 4.04 -3.00
N LEU A 366 29.54 3.29 -2.05
CA LEU A 366 29.47 3.75 -0.67
C LEU A 366 30.86 3.85 -0.02
N THR A 367 31.81 2.97 -0.36
CA THR A 367 33.20 3.09 0.12
C THR A 367 33.81 4.40 -0.33
N ASN A 368 33.68 4.73 -1.63
CA ASN A 368 34.18 5.99 -2.18
C ASN A 368 33.56 7.19 -1.47
N TYR A 369 32.22 7.18 -1.29
CA TYR A 369 31.51 8.25 -0.60
C TYR A 369 32.02 8.47 0.84
N LEU A 370 32.17 7.38 1.61
CA LEU A 370 32.61 7.46 3.01
C LEU A 370 34.07 7.98 3.14
N GLU A 371 34.92 7.69 2.15
CA GLU A 371 36.28 8.20 2.10
C GLU A 371 36.33 9.69 1.73
N GLU A 372 35.45 10.13 0.85
CA GLU A 372 35.33 11.53 0.41
C GLU A 372 34.62 12.42 1.44
N HIS A 373 33.70 11.84 2.27
CA HIS A 373 32.88 12.57 3.23
C HIS A 373 33.05 12.00 4.66
N PRO A 374 34.20 12.19 5.30
CA PRO A 374 34.51 11.59 6.60
C PRO A 374 33.61 12.08 7.75
N ASP A 375 33.06 13.30 7.67
CA ASP A 375 32.14 13.82 8.67
C ASP A 375 30.78 13.12 8.61
N ASP A 376 30.24 12.90 7.42
CA ASP A 376 29.01 12.12 7.21
C ASP A 376 29.21 10.67 7.65
N ALA A 377 30.34 10.07 7.26
CA ALA A 377 30.71 8.71 7.66
C ALA A 377 30.73 8.55 9.19
N LYS A 378 31.32 9.52 9.89
CA LYS A 378 31.34 9.56 11.37
C LYS A 378 29.94 9.68 11.95
N THR A 379 29.11 10.55 11.39
CA THR A 379 27.72 10.76 11.83
C THR A 379 26.90 9.48 11.67
N ILE A 380 27.00 8.83 10.51
CA ILE A 380 26.32 7.54 10.24
C ILE A 380 26.77 6.47 11.24
N VAL A 381 28.09 6.29 11.44
CA VAL A 381 28.60 5.29 12.38
C VAL A 381 28.17 5.59 13.83
N GLN A 382 28.11 6.86 14.23
CA GLN A 382 27.60 7.25 15.56
C GLN A 382 26.13 6.86 15.72
N LYS A 383 25.28 7.09 14.70
CA LYS A 383 23.89 6.65 14.70
C LYS A 383 23.77 5.13 14.83
N VAL A 384 24.57 4.37 14.09
CA VAL A 384 24.63 2.90 14.19
C VAL A 384 25.02 2.42 15.59
N ILE A 385 26.02 3.05 16.21
CA ILE A 385 26.44 2.74 17.58
C ILE A 385 25.31 3.01 18.58
N LEU A 386 24.59 4.13 18.43
CA LEU A 386 23.45 4.49 19.27
C LEU A 386 22.32 3.46 19.14
N ALA A 387 22.00 3.06 17.90
CA ALA A 387 21.02 2.02 17.60
C ALA A 387 21.37 0.69 18.27
N ALA A 388 22.64 0.24 18.12
CA ALA A 388 23.15 -0.99 18.73
C ALA A 388 23.06 -0.95 20.27
N GLN A 389 23.38 0.20 20.88
CA GLN A 389 23.26 0.40 22.33
C GLN A 389 21.79 0.31 22.79
N ALA A 390 20.89 0.95 22.06
CA ALA A 390 19.46 0.92 22.34
C ALA A 390 18.89 -0.51 22.24
N ARG A 391 19.24 -1.24 21.16
CA ARG A 391 18.86 -2.65 20.97
C ARG A 391 19.37 -3.55 22.10
N HIS A 392 20.66 -3.41 22.47
CA HIS A 392 21.24 -4.21 23.54
C HIS A 392 20.57 -3.92 24.89
N ALA A 393 20.23 -2.64 25.18
CA ALA A 393 19.47 -2.28 26.37
C ALA A 393 18.06 -2.90 26.35
N ALA A 394 17.38 -2.86 25.21
CA ALA A 394 16.07 -3.48 25.03
C ALA A 394 16.11 -5.00 25.22
N GLN A 395 17.14 -5.68 24.70
CA GLN A 395 17.32 -7.11 24.88
C GLN A 395 17.50 -7.48 26.35
N LYS A 396 18.34 -6.75 27.08
CA LYS A 396 18.50 -6.95 28.54
C LYS A 396 17.19 -6.76 29.30
N ALA A 397 16.42 -5.73 28.95
CA ALA A 397 15.12 -5.49 29.55
C ALA A 397 14.15 -6.66 29.30
N ARG A 398 14.11 -7.18 28.06
CA ARG A 398 13.31 -8.37 27.71
C ARG A 398 13.71 -9.62 28.48
N GLU A 399 15.01 -9.90 28.59
CA GLU A 399 15.53 -11.06 29.37
C GLU A 399 15.15 -10.97 30.84
N MET A 400 15.21 -9.77 31.44
CA MET A 400 14.76 -9.56 32.84
C MET A 400 13.26 -9.81 33.00
N VAL A 401 12.44 -9.39 32.03
CA VAL A 401 11.00 -9.63 32.03
C VAL A 401 10.72 -11.12 31.83
N GLN A 402 11.38 -11.79 30.88
CA GLN A 402 11.21 -13.23 30.64
C GLN A 402 11.58 -14.07 31.86
N ARG A 403 12.68 -13.73 32.55
CA ARG A 403 13.06 -14.41 33.81
C ARG A 403 12.01 -14.24 34.92
N LYS A 404 11.30 -13.10 34.96
CA LYS A 404 10.18 -12.88 35.91
C LYS A 404 8.93 -13.63 35.46
N THR A 405 8.70 -13.80 34.15
CA THR A 405 7.50 -14.44 33.58
C THR A 405 7.59 -15.97 33.59
N VAL A 406 8.80 -16.56 33.56
CA VAL A 406 8.99 -18.02 33.74
C VAL A 406 8.62 -18.48 35.17
N MET A 407 8.57 -17.57 36.16
CA MET A 407 8.04 -17.86 37.49
C MET A 407 6.53 -17.63 37.63
N SER A 408 5.87 -16.99 36.65
CA SER A 408 4.41 -16.93 36.55
C SER A 408 3.98 -17.66 35.27
N ILE A 409 3.48 -18.86 35.46
CA ILE A 409 2.93 -19.78 34.43
C ILE A 409 2.14 -18.99 33.41
N GLY A 410 2.53 -19.09 32.12
CA GLY A 410 2.03 -18.34 30.99
C GLY A 410 0.51 -18.24 30.90
N GLY A 411 -0.02 -17.15 31.42
CA GLY A 411 -1.43 -16.79 31.33
C GLY A 411 -1.65 -15.67 30.30
N LEU A 412 -2.80 -15.75 29.63
CA LEU A 412 -3.34 -14.66 28.83
C LEU A 412 -3.45 -13.39 29.70
N PRO A 413 -3.43 -12.16 29.10
CA PRO A 413 -3.59 -10.94 29.86
C PRO A 413 -4.82 -11.02 30.76
N GLY A 414 -4.68 -10.69 32.05
CA GLY A 414 -5.79 -10.77 33.02
C GLY A 414 -7.02 -9.94 32.66
N LYS A 415 -6.86 -8.98 31.74
CA LYS A 415 -7.94 -8.16 31.20
C LYS A 415 -8.65 -8.80 29.99
N LEU A 416 -8.03 -9.75 29.30
CA LEU A 416 -8.63 -10.39 28.14
C LEU A 416 -9.83 -11.24 28.59
N SER A 417 -10.99 -10.94 28.05
CA SER A 417 -12.15 -11.81 28.13
C SER A 417 -12.20 -12.68 26.88
N ASP A 418 -11.61 -13.85 26.94
CA ASP A 418 -11.42 -14.75 25.79
C ASP A 418 -12.72 -15.43 25.33
N CYS A 419 -12.72 -16.02 24.14
CA CYS A 419 -13.79 -16.85 23.57
C CYS A 419 -13.51 -18.34 23.74
N SER A 420 -14.53 -19.17 23.51
CA SER A 420 -14.45 -20.63 23.69
C SER A 420 -13.97 -21.36 22.44
N GLU A 421 -14.15 -20.79 21.25
CA GLU A 421 -13.75 -21.36 19.96
C GLU A 421 -12.20 -21.41 19.88
N GLN A 422 -11.71 -22.49 19.28
CA GLN A 422 -10.27 -22.75 19.15
C GLN A 422 -9.75 -22.52 17.73
N ASP A 423 -10.65 -22.46 16.73
CA ASP A 423 -10.30 -22.20 15.34
C ASP A 423 -10.15 -20.69 15.13
N PRO A 424 -8.91 -20.19 14.91
CA PRO A 424 -8.66 -18.74 14.74
C PRO A 424 -9.48 -18.10 13.60
N ALA A 425 -9.81 -18.87 12.57
CA ALA A 425 -10.58 -18.38 11.42
C ALA A 425 -12.02 -17.99 11.78
N LYS A 426 -12.54 -18.55 12.87
CA LYS A 426 -13.88 -18.26 13.40
C LYS A 426 -13.86 -17.27 14.54
N CYS A 427 -12.68 -16.96 15.10
CA CYS A 427 -12.52 -16.11 16.26
C CYS A 427 -12.28 -14.66 15.88
N GLU A 428 -12.83 -13.77 16.69
CA GLU A 428 -12.58 -12.32 16.57
C GLU A 428 -12.31 -11.69 17.94
N VAL A 429 -11.46 -10.67 17.98
CA VAL A 429 -11.15 -9.90 19.18
C VAL A 429 -11.47 -8.43 18.97
N PHE A 430 -12.17 -7.83 19.93
CA PHE A 430 -12.44 -6.40 19.97
C PHE A 430 -11.45 -5.71 20.90
N LEU A 431 -10.69 -4.78 20.36
CA LEU A 431 -9.86 -3.83 21.13
C LEU A 431 -10.75 -2.65 21.50
N VAL A 432 -11.10 -2.56 22.78
CA VAL A 432 -12.14 -1.63 23.23
C VAL A 432 -11.52 -0.51 24.08
N GLU A 433 -11.95 0.72 23.84
CA GLU A 433 -11.53 1.87 24.64
C GLU A 433 -12.10 1.79 26.07
N GLY A 434 -11.21 1.65 27.05
CA GLY A 434 -11.53 1.73 28.47
C GLY A 434 -12.28 0.52 29.06
N ASP A 435 -12.26 0.47 30.37
CA ASP A 435 -12.86 -0.62 31.14
C ASP A 435 -14.40 -0.54 31.14
N SER A 436 -14.99 0.67 31.01
CA SER A 436 -16.45 0.87 30.98
C SER A 436 -17.07 0.27 29.73
N ALA A 437 -16.63 0.71 28.54
CA ALA A 437 -17.09 0.15 27.27
C ALA A 437 -16.72 -1.33 27.14
N GLY A 438 -15.54 -1.72 27.64
CA GLY A 438 -15.10 -3.13 27.74
C GLY A 438 -16.04 -3.99 28.58
N GLY A 439 -16.59 -3.46 29.67
CA GLY A 439 -17.59 -4.12 30.50
C GLY A 439 -18.91 -4.37 29.77
N THR A 440 -19.42 -3.35 29.05
CA THR A 440 -20.63 -3.45 28.23
C THR A 440 -20.43 -4.45 27.07
N ALA A 441 -19.30 -4.35 26.36
CA ALA A 441 -18.96 -5.27 25.28
C ALA A 441 -18.83 -6.73 25.76
N LYS A 442 -18.24 -6.93 26.94
CA LYS A 442 -18.13 -8.28 27.56
C LYS A 442 -19.50 -8.87 27.88
N GLN A 443 -20.49 -8.07 28.25
CA GLN A 443 -21.86 -8.51 28.52
C GLN A 443 -22.61 -8.79 27.21
N GLY A 444 -22.43 -7.95 26.19
CA GLY A 444 -23.15 -8.03 24.90
C GLY A 444 -22.59 -9.09 23.93
N ARG A 445 -21.34 -9.50 24.04
CA ARG A 445 -20.67 -10.39 23.09
C ARG A 445 -21.23 -11.81 23.01
N ASP A 446 -21.05 -12.47 21.90
CA ASP A 446 -21.12 -13.94 21.84
C ASP A 446 -19.82 -14.54 22.37
N ARG A 447 -19.91 -15.22 23.51
CA ARG A 447 -18.76 -15.84 24.21
C ARG A 447 -18.14 -17.01 23.44
N ASN A 448 -18.85 -17.55 22.46
CA ASN A 448 -18.33 -18.67 21.70
C ASN A 448 -17.14 -18.24 20.83
N PHE A 449 -17.25 -17.12 20.11
CA PHE A 449 -16.25 -16.72 19.12
C PHE A 449 -15.72 -15.28 19.27
N GLN A 450 -16.29 -14.46 20.17
CA GLN A 450 -15.85 -13.07 20.38
C GLN A 450 -15.06 -12.93 21.68
N ALA A 451 -13.85 -12.35 21.58
CA ALA A 451 -13.01 -11.95 22.68
C ALA A 451 -13.03 -10.42 22.86
N ILE A 452 -12.85 -9.93 24.09
CA ILE A 452 -12.76 -8.52 24.42
C ILE A 452 -11.46 -8.24 25.13
N LEU A 453 -10.69 -7.28 24.62
CA LEU A 453 -9.50 -6.72 25.25
C LEU A 453 -9.71 -5.23 25.50
N PRO A 454 -10.05 -4.80 26.72
CA PRO A 454 -10.11 -3.38 27.07
C PRO A 454 -8.71 -2.78 27.17
N LEU A 455 -8.52 -1.62 26.54
CA LEU A 455 -7.29 -0.84 26.59
C LEU A 455 -7.44 0.30 27.60
N ARG A 456 -6.38 0.64 28.35
CA ARG A 456 -6.43 1.73 29.32
C ARG A 456 -6.18 3.09 28.65
N GLY A 457 -7.17 3.59 27.89
CA GLY A 457 -7.07 4.89 27.23
C GLY A 457 -6.04 4.92 26.11
N LYS A 458 -5.37 6.05 25.94
CA LYS A 458 -4.39 6.28 24.88
C LYS A 458 -3.16 5.40 25.06
N ILE A 459 -2.91 4.51 24.12
CA ILE A 459 -1.69 3.69 24.11
C ILE A 459 -0.47 4.56 23.76
N LEU A 460 0.72 4.02 23.95
CA LEU A 460 1.98 4.69 23.60
C LEU A 460 2.02 5.04 22.12
N ASN A 461 2.36 6.30 21.79
CA ASN A 461 2.67 6.68 20.42
C ASN A 461 4.02 6.07 20.02
N VAL A 462 3.95 5.00 19.21
CA VAL A 462 5.13 4.24 18.80
C VAL A 462 5.97 4.95 17.73
N GLU A 463 5.42 5.95 17.06
CA GLU A 463 6.18 6.78 16.11
C GLU A 463 7.28 7.58 16.79
N LYS A 464 7.02 8.06 18.04
CA LYS A 464 7.94 8.86 18.85
C LYS A 464 8.76 8.04 19.83
N ALA A 465 8.37 6.80 20.09
CA ALA A 465 8.94 6.02 21.16
C ALA A 465 10.13 5.18 20.69
N MET A 466 11.20 5.17 21.47
CA MET A 466 12.29 4.21 21.29
C MET A 466 11.76 2.77 21.40
N GLN A 467 12.26 1.89 20.56
CA GLN A 467 11.79 0.50 20.45
C GLN A 467 11.71 -0.25 21.79
N HIS A 468 12.68 -0.06 22.70
CA HIS A 468 12.64 -0.71 24.01
C HIS A 468 11.44 -0.26 24.84
N LYS A 469 11.05 1.03 24.79
CA LYS A 469 9.88 1.56 25.50
C LYS A 469 8.58 1.01 24.94
N VAL A 470 8.52 0.75 23.62
CA VAL A 470 7.37 0.12 22.98
C VAL A 470 7.14 -1.27 23.56
N PHE A 471 8.20 -2.08 23.67
CA PHE A 471 8.09 -3.43 24.24
C PHE A 471 8.03 -3.50 25.77
N GLU A 472 8.35 -2.42 26.46
CA GLU A 472 8.12 -2.30 27.92
C GLU A 472 6.70 -1.87 28.27
N ASN A 473 5.97 -1.26 27.33
CA ASN A 473 4.62 -0.80 27.55
C ASN A 473 3.64 -1.98 27.76
N GLU A 474 2.88 -1.93 28.86
CA GLU A 474 1.99 -3.03 29.25
C GLU A 474 0.82 -3.25 28.29
N GLU A 475 0.21 -2.18 27.75
CA GLU A 475 -0.91 -2.31 26.84
C GLU A 475 -0.45 -2.94 25.51
N ILE A 476 0.73 -2.57 25.01
CA ILE A 476 1.33 -3.18 23.83
C ILE A 476 1.65 -4.67 24.07
N LYS A 477 2.23 -5.02 25.21
CA LYS A 477 2.46 -6.42 25.61
C LYS A 477 1.15 -7.21 25.65
N ASN A 478 0.10 -6.61 26.19
CA ASN A 478 -1.21 -7.24 26.27
C ASN A 478 -1.77 -7.54 24.87
N ILE A 479 -1.60 -6.62 23.92
CA ILE A 479 -2.01 -6.83 22.52
C ILE A 479 -1.22 -8.00 21.90
N PHE A 480 0.13 -8.01 21.98
CA PHE A 480 0.94 -9.12 21.46
C PHE A 480 0.54 -10.47 22.07
N THR A 481 0.38 -10.50 23.39
CA THR A 481 0.02 -11.74 24.10
C THR A 481 -1.40 -12.21 23.77
N ALA A 482 -2.36 -11.29 23.68
CA ALA A 482 -3.74 -11.62 23.33
C ALA A 482 -3.83 -12.18 21.91
N LEU A 483 -3.14 -11.53 20.95
CA LEU A 483 -3.13 -11.97 19.54
C LEU A 483 -2.35 -13.27 19.33
N GLY A 484 -1.43 -13.62 20.24
CA GLY A 484 -0.57 -14.80 20.10
C GLY A 484 0.55 -14.66 19.09
N VAL A 485 0.86 -13.44 18.66
CA VAL A 485 1.91 -13.15 17.67
C VAL A 485 3.22 -12.76 18.33
N THR A 486 4.33 -13.01 17.63
CA THR A 486 5.68 -12.64 18.07
C THR A 486 6.44 -12.01 16.91
N ILE A 487 7.39 -11.12 17.23
CA ILE A 487 8.30 -10.57 16.23
C ILE A 487 9.49 -11.50 16.07
N GLY A 488 9.86 -11.77 14.83
CA GLY A 488 10.95 -12.63 14.40
C GLY A 488 10.48 -13.98 13.89
N THR A 489 10.83 -14.28 12.64
CA THR A 489 10.75 -15.59 12.00
C THR A 489 12.15 -16.18 11.82
N GLU A 490 12.28 -17.41 11.34
CA GLU A 490 13.59 -18.00 11.01
C GLU A 490 14.28 -17.26 9.85
N GLU A 491 13.49 -16.63 8.98
CA GLU A 491 13.97 -15.95 7.77
C GLU A 491 14.20 -14.46 8.00
N ASP A 492 13.39 -13.80 8.83
CA ASP A 492 13.49 -12.37 9.13
C ASP A 492 13.24 -12.10 10.62
N SER A 493 14.21 -11.50 11.28
CA SER A 493 14.13 -11.14 12.71
C SER A 493 13.12 -10.05 13.04
N LYS A 494 12.63 -9.31 12.03
CA LYS A 494 11.63 -8.24 12.19
C LYS A 494 10.24 -8.63 11.74
N ALA A 495 10.10 -9.66 10.89
CA ALA A 495 8.81 -10.11 10.40
C ALA A 495 7.89 -10.61 11.53
N LEU A 496 6.61 -10.35 11.41
CA LEU A 496 5.62 -10.82 12.37
C LEU A 496 5.32 -12.32 12.15
N ASN A 497 5.47 -13.09 13.21
CA ASN A 497 5.13 -14.51 13.16
C ASN A 497 3.63 -14.72 13.42
N LEU A 498 2.89 -15.02 12.37
CA LEU A 498 1.44 -15.23 12.40
C LEU A 498 1.05 -16.69 12.70
N SER A 499 2.01 -17.63 12.82
CA SER A 499 1.71 -19.07 12.97
C SER A 499 0.84 -19.41 14.18
N LYS A 500 0.81 -18.53 15.18
CA LYS A 500 0.03 -18.67 16.42
C LYS A 500 -1.04 -17.59 16.56
N LEU A 501 -1.40 -16.90 15.47
CA LEU A 501 -2.46 -15.90 15.50
C LEU A 501 -3.76 -16.54 15.99
N ARG A 502 -4.36 -15.92 17.02
CA ARG A 502 -5.53 -16.50 17.72
C ARG A 502 -6.86 -16.00 17.18
N TYR A 503 -6.88 -14.87 16.48
CA TYR A 503 -8.10 -14.24 15.96
C TYR A 503 -7.85 -13.72 14.55
N HIS A 504 -8.61 -14.23 13.58
CA HIS A 504 -8.51 -13.74 12.19
C HIS A 504 -9.25 -12.43 11.94
N LYS A 505 -10.01 -11.93 12.93
CA LYS A 505 -10.57 -10.58 12.89
C LYS A 505 -10.18 -9.84 14.17
N ILE A 506 -9.51 -8.72 13.98
CA ILE A 506 -9.09 -7.81 15.03
C ILE A 506 -9.84 -6.51 14.81
N VAL A 507 -10.79 -6.21 15.69
CA VAL A 507 -11.73 -5.11 15.53
C VAL A 507 -11.38 -3.99 16.49
N ILE A 508 -11.02 -2.82 15.98
CA ILE A 508 -10.81 -1.61 16.75
C ILE A 508 -12.18 -0.99 17.02
N MET A 509 -12.55 -0.85 18.28
CA MET A 509 -13.85 -0.33 18.71
C MET A 509 -13.65 0.78 19.73
N CYS A 510 -13.67 2.02 19.25
CA CYS A 510 -13.47 3.24 20.02
C CYS A 510 -14.73 4.11 20.00
N ASP A 511 -14.84 5.05 20.92
CA ASP A 511 -15.90 6.03 20.98
C ASP A 511 -15.94 6.92 19.74
N ALA A 512 -17.12 7.44 19.39
CA ALA A 512 -17.32 8.31 18.22
C ALA A 512 -16.99 9.79 18.56
N ASP A 513 -15.94 10.03 19.33
CA ASP A 513 -15.44 11.34 19.71
C ASP A 513 -13.99 11.57 19.29
N ILE A 514 -13.44 12.73 19.63
CA ILE A 514 -12.06 13.12 19.28
C ILE A 514 -11.04 12.20 19.98
N ASP A 515 -11.29 11.80 21.21
CA ASP A 515 -10.39 10.94 21.98
C ASP A 515 -10.38 9.51 21.42
N GLY A 516 -11.55 8.96 21.09
CA GLY A 516 -11.68 7.65 20.44
C GLY A 516 -11.02 7.61 19.07
N SER A 517 -11.17 8.67 18.27
CA SER A 517 -10.48 8.82 16.97
C SER A 517 -8.96 8.84 17.16
N HIS A 518 -8.45 9.52 18.20
CA HIS A 518 -7.02 9.53 18.52
C HIS A 518 -6.53 8.14 18.97
N ILE A 519 -7.30 7.43 19.81
CA ILE A 519 -6.96 6.06 20.23
C ILE A 519 -6.92 5.12 19.04
N ALA A 520 -7.89 5.18 18.15
CA ALA A 520 -7.90 4.41 16.91
C ALA A 520 -6.66 4.69 16.05
N THR A 521 -6.27 5.98 15.92
CA THR A 521 -5.06 6.38 15.19
C THR A 521 -3.79 5.84 15.84
N LEU A 522 -3.67 5.86 17.17
CA LEU A 522 -2.52 5.28 17.89
C LEU A 522 -2.43 3.77 17.67
N ILE A 523 -3.57 3.05 17.70
CA ILE A 523 -3.62 1.60 17.44
C ILE A 523 -3.23 1.31 15.99
N LEU A 524 -3.75 2.08 15.03
CA LEU A 524 -3.38 1.95 13.61
C LEU A 524 -1.90 2.23 13.38
N THR A 525 -1.33 3.27 14.02
CA THR A 525 0.11 3.56 13.98
C THR A 525 0.92 2.37 14.48
N PHE A 526 0.50 1.76 15.60
CA PHE A 526 1.14 0.59 16.15
C PHE A 526 1.06 -0.61 15.20
N PHE A 527 -0.10 -0.91 14.62
CA PHE A 527 -0.24 -1.99 13.64
C PHE A 527 0.58 -1.72 12.38
N PHE A 528 0.55 -0.50 11.85
CA PHE A 528 1.32 -0.14 10.68
C PHE A 528 2.84 -0.31 10.88
N ARG A 529 3.37 0.06 12.07
CA ARG A 529 4.80 0.02 12.36
C ARG A 529 5.33 -1.35 12.81
N TYR A 530 4.51 -2.15 13.50
CA TYR A 530 4.95 -3.38 14.18
C TYR A 530 4.19 -4.64 13.79
N MET A 531 3.07 -4.53 13.09
CA MET A 531 2.19 -5.64 12.72
C MET A 531 1.56 -5.41 11.34
N LYS A 532 2.34 -4.89 10.39
CA LYS A 532 1.87 -4.52 9.05
C LYS A 532 1.24 -5.71 8.32
N GLU A 533 1.79 -6.89 8.51
CA GLU A 533 1.32 -8.15 7.94
C GLU A 533 -0.13 -8.48 8.34
N LEU A 534 -0.59 -8.04 9.52
CA LEU A 534 -2.01 -8.20 9.91
C LEU A 534 -2.95 -7.35 9.06
N ILE A 535 -2.52 -6.16 8.64
CA ILE A 535 -3.28 -5.29 7.74
C ILE A 535 -3.26 -5.89 6.32
N GLU A 536 -2.08 -6.26 5.84
CA GLU A 536 -1.87 -6.81 4.50
C GLU A 536 -2.63 -8.12 4.28
N ASN A 537 -2.77 -8.94 5.33
CA ASN A 537 -3.56 -10.18 5.28
C ASN A 537 -5.05 -9.98 5.61
N GLY A 538 -5.53 -8.74 5.76
CA GLY A 538 -6.95 -8.44 5.93
C GLY A 538 -7.54 -8.81 7.29
N HIS A 539 -6.72 -8.79 8.35
CA HIS A 539 -7.17 -9.15 9.70
C HIS A 539 -7.67 -7.97 10.53
N VAL A 540 -7.41 -6.72 10.13
CA VAL A 540 -7.70 -5.52 10.94
C VAL A 540 -8.94 -4.80 10.45
N TYR A 541 -9.87 -4.50 11.36
CA TYR A 541 -11.14 -3.85 11.09
C TYR A 541 -11.37 -2.70 12.07
N ILE A 542 -12.18 -1.73 11.66
CA ILE A 542 -12.72 -0.66 12.51
C ILE A 542 -14.23 -0.86 12.61
N ALA A 543 -14.74 -0.98 13.84
CA ALA A 543 -16.17 -1.04 14.09
C ALA A 543 -16.82 0.32 13.80
N THR A 544 -18.03 0.30 13.25
CA THR A 544 -18.81 1.50 12.93
C THR A 544 -20.13 1.46 13.71
N PRO A 545 -20.14 1.89 14.99
CA PRO A 545 -21.36 1.98 15.76
C PRO A 545 -22.27 3.08 15.20
N PRO A 546 -23.61 3.02 15.41
CA PRO A 546 -24.52 4.08 15.00
C PRO A 546 -24.30 5.35 15.83
N LEU A 547 -24.52 6.51 15.20
CA LEU A 547 -24.43 7.81 15.84
C LEU A 547 -25.75 8.20 16.52
N TYR A 548 -26.88 7.69 16.02
CA TYR A 548 -28.20 8.08 16.48
C TYR A 548 -29.13 6.89 16.68
N LEU A 549 -30.03 7.05 17.65
CA LEU A 549 -31.23 6.22 17.82
C LEU A 549 -32.44 7.13 17.74
N VAL A 550 -33.31 6.90 16.75
CA VAL A 550 -34.58 7.59 16.59
C VAL A 550 -35.71 6.68 17.10
N ARG A 551 -36.57 7.20 17.97
CA ARG A 551 -37.68 6.47 18.57
C ARG A 551 -39.00 7.22 18.43
N LYS A 552 -40.10 6.49 18.12
CA LYS A 552 -41.47 7.01 18.21
C LYS A 552 -42.40 5.89 18.67
N GLY A 553 -42.90 6.00 19.91
CA GLY A 553 -43.68 4.92 20.53
C GLY A 553 -42.88 3.63 20.65
N SER A 554 -43.35 2.55 20.02
CA SER A 554 -42.69 1.26 19.98
C SER A 554 -41.67 1.10 18.84
N LYS A 555 -41.65 2.04 17.86
CA LYS A 555 -40.72 2.02 16.76
C LYS A 555 -39.37 2.56 17.21
N LYS A 556 -38.28 1.84 16.86
CA LYS A 556 -36.89 2.27 17.06
C LYS A 556 -36.08 1.98 15.80
N GLN A 557 -35.22 2.92 15.40
CA GLN A 557 -34.32 2.73 14.28
C GLN A 557 -32.99 3.46 14.54
N TYR A 558 -31.88 2.84 14.13
CA TYR A 558 -30.55 3.43 14.27
C TYR A 558 -30.15 4.14 12.98
N ALA A 559 -29.30 5.17 13.10
CA ALA A 559 -28.73 5.89 11.98
C ALA A 559 -27.24 6.11 12.19
N TRP A 560 -26.47 5.99 11.11
CA TRP A 560 -25.00 6.15 11.07
C TRP A 560 -24.56 7.49 10.52
N SER A 561 -25.49 8.27 9.96
CA SER A 561 -25.26 9.62 9.44
C SER A 561 -26.42 10.56 9.76
N ASP A 562 -26.16 11.88 9.62
CA ASP A 562 -27.21 12.90 9.77
C ASP A 562 -28.30 12.72 8.71
N ALA A 563 -27.93 12.40 7.47
CA ALA A 563 -28.86 12.16 6.38
C ALA A 563 -29.80 10.99 6.66
N GLU A 564 -29.27 9.86 7.16
CA GLU A 564 -30.09 8.72 7.57
C GLU A 564 -31.02 9.07 8.73
N ARG A 565 -30.53 9.82 9.75
CA ARG A 565 -31.31 10.30 10.86
C ARG A 565 -32.52 11.13 10.36
N ASP A 566 -32.25 12.07 9.47
CA ASP A 566 -33.30 12.98 8.95
C ASP A 566 -34.34 12.22 8.13
N THR A 567 -33.91 11.27 7.31
CA THR A 567 -34.83 10.36 6.59
C THR A 567 -35.71 9.56 7.55
N ILE A 568 -35.16 9.00 8.62
CA ILE A 568 -35.94 8.26 9.63
C ILE A 568 -36.91 9.17 10.37
N ILE A 569 -36.54 10.43 10.64
CA ILE A 569 -37.40 11.41 11.28
C ILE A 569 -38.61 11.72 10.36
N GLU A 570 -38.38 11.89 9.07
CA GLU A 570 -39.44 12.11 8.09
C GLU A 570 -40.40 10.91 8.02
N GLU A 571 -39.88 9.69 8.00
CA GLU A 571 -40.69 8.45 8.00
C GLU A 571 -41.47 8.27 9.28
N PHE A 572 -40.89 8.58 10.44
CA PHE A 572 -41.59 8.45 11.72
C PHE A 572 -42.55 9.61 11.99
N GLY A 573 -42.29 10.80 11.40
CA GLY A 573 -43.08 12.02 11.54
C GLY A 573 -42.92 12.72 12.89
N ASP A 574 -43.68 13.81 13.08
CA ASP A 574 -43.58 14.68 14.25
C ASP A 574 -43.71 13.93 15.58
N GLY A 575 -42.87 14.35 16.56
CA GLY A 575 -42.82 13.76 17.90
C GLY A 575 -41.79 12.62 18.06
N SER A 576 -40.95 12.40 17.07
CA SER A 576 -39.80 11.49 17.17
C SER A 576 -38.79 11.99 18.21
N LYS A 577 -38.30 11.10 19.05
CA LYS A 577 -37.21 11.35 20.02
C LYS A 577 -35.91 10.86 19.45
N ILE A 578 -34.88 11.72 19.48
CA ILE A 578 -33.53 11.43 19.00
C ILE A 578 -32.63 11.28 20.22
N GLN A 579 -31.86 10.19 20.25
CA GLN A 579 -30.77 10.00 21.18
C GLN A 579 -29.49 9.96 20.34
N ARG A 580 -28.54 10.86 20.61
CA ARG A 580 -27.21 10.84 20.02
C ARG A 580 -26.27 10.05 20.93
N TYR A 581 -25.49 9.14 20.36
CA TYR A 581 -24.45 8.41 21.07
C TYR A 581 -23.11 9.11 20.84
N LYS A 582 -22.45 9.53 21.91
CA LYS A 582 -21.10 10.10 21.88
C LYS A 582 -20.03 9.06 22.23
N GLY A 583 -20.41 8.01 22.94
CA GLY A 583 -19.52 6.93 23.32
C GLY A 583 -20.23 5.60 23.46
N LEU A 584 -19.47 4.52 23.32
CA LEU A 584 -19.92 3.13 23.46
C LEU A 584 -20.49 2.82 24.85
N GLY A 585 -20.00 3.54 25.89
CA GLY A 585 -20.49 3.43 27.25
C GLY A 585 -21.92 3.93 27.46
N GLU A 586 -22.49 4.67 26.50
CA GLU A 586 -23.89 5.13 26.51
C GLU A 586 -24.86 4.05 26.01
N MET A 587 -24.35 3.01 25.35
CA MET A 587 -25.14 1.87 24.89
C MET A 587 -25.18 0.81 26.00
N ASN A 588 -26.35 0.17 26.15
CA ASN A 588 -26.42 -1.07 26.93
C ASN A 588 -25.90 -2.25 26.10
N ALA A 589 -25.72 -3.40 26.75
CA ALA A 589 -25.14 -4.59 26.13
C ALA A 589 -25.95 -5.12 24.93
N GLU A 590 -27.29 -5.03 24.99
CA GLU A 590 -28.18 -5.45 23.91
C GLU A 590 -28.07 -4.51 22.70
N GLN A 591 -28.03 -3.20 22.93
CA GLN A 591 -27.86 -2.20 21.88
C GLN A 591 -26.52 -2.36 21.16
N LEU A 592 -25.43 -2.58 21.93
CA LEU A 592 -24.09 -2.78 21.38
C LEU A 592 -24.01 -4.09 20.57
N TRP A 593 -24.67 -5.14 21.04
CA TRP A 593 -24.80 -6.37 20.26
C TRP A 593 -25.54 -6.13 18.96
N ASP A 594 -26.77 -5.62 19.02
CA ASP A 594 -27.66 -5.46 17.87
C ASP A 594 -27.07 -4.59 16.75
N THR A 595 -26.21 -3.62 17.09
CA THR A 595 -25.74 -2.61 16.12
C THR A 595 -24.29 -2.78 15.70
N THR A 596 -23.44 -3.33 16.59
CA THR A 596 -21.98 -3.23 16.41
C THR A 596 -21.26 -4.57 16.49
N MET A 597 -21.80 -5.54 17.26
CA MET A 597 -21.10 -6.81 17.49
C MET A 597 -21.74 -8.00 16.78
N ASN A 598 -23.03 -7.98 16.49
CA ASN A 598 -23.73 -9.06 15.82
C ASN A 598 -23.28 -9.18 14.35
N PRO A 599 -22.69 -10.33 13.93
CA PRO A 599 -22.23 -10.54 12.56
C PRO A 599 -23.27 -10.32 11.46
N GLU A 600 -24.56 -10.49 11.78
CA GLU A 600 -25.66 -10.37 10.80
C GLU A 600 -26.01 -8.92 10.47
N PHE A 601 -25.79 -7.98 11.40
CA PHE A 601 -26.30 -6.60 11.28
C PHE A 601 -25.20 -5.53 11.38
N ARG A 602 -24.03 -5.87 11.91
CA ARG A 602 -22.94 -4.92 12.15
C ARG A 602 -22.31 -4.43 10.85
N THR A 603 -21.84 -3.19 10.89
CA THR A 603 -20.97 -2.62 9.85
C THR A 603 -19.55 -2.47 10.38
N MET A 604 -18.57 -2.95 9.61
CA MET A 604 -17.14 -2.83 9.90
C MET A 604 -16.40 -2.38 8.65
N ARG A 605 -15.40 -1.53 8.81
CA ARG A 605 -14.50 -1.13 7.73
C ARG A 605 -13.22 -1.96 7.82
N LEU A 606 -12.87 -2.66 6.73
CA LEU A 606 -11.58 -3.31 6.59
C LEU A 606 -10.49 -2.25 6.46
N VAL A 607 -9.41 -2.38 7.22
CA VAL A 607 -8.22 -1.53 7.09
C VAL A 607 -7.33 -2.11 6.00
N GLN A 608 -7.00 -1.27 5.01
CA GLN A 608 -6.15 -1.63 3.88
C GLN A 608 -5.07 -0.58 3.69
N ILE A 609 -3.95 -0.97 3.10
CA ILE A 609 -2.87 -0.07 2.69
C ILE A 609 -2.88 -0.03 1.16
N ASP A 610 -3.41 1.05 0.61
CA ASP A 610 -3.45 1.24 -0.85
C ASP A 610 -2.09 1.66 -1.40
N ASN A 611 -1.43 2.60 -0.70
CA ASN A 611 -0.08 3.04 -0.98
C ASN A 611 0.75 3.09 0.32
N GLY A 612 1.76 2.20 0.40
CA GLY A 612 2.62 2.10 1.59
C GLY A 612 3.47 3.35 1.85
N ILE A 613 3.88 4.06 0.78
CA ILE A 613 4.68 5.28 0.85
C ILE A 613 3.83 6.41 1.44
N GLU A 614 2.64 6.62 0.91
CA GLU A 614 1.76 7.68 1.40
C GLU A 614 1.30 7.40 2.83
N ALA A 615 1.00 6.14 3.17
CA ALA A 615 0.68 5.74 4.52
C ALA A 615 1.84 6.05 5.49
N ASP A 616 3.09 5.73 5.13
CA ASP A 616 4.27 6.07 5.94
C ASP A 616 4.40 7.58 6.13
N ARG A 617 4.26 8.36 5.06
CA ARG A 617 4.31 9.82 5.09
C ARG A 617 3.24 10.41 6.01
N ILE A 618 1.99 9.93 5.91
CA ILE A 618 0.88 10.39 6.75
C ILE A 618 1.11 10.04 8.22
N PHE A 619 1.51 8.82 8.55
CA PHE A 619 1.80 8.44 9.93
C PHE A 619 2.97 9.24 10.50
N SER A 620 4.07 9.43 9.77
CA SER A 620 5.20 10.24 10.19
C SER A 620 4.80 11.71 10.41
N MET A 621 3.99 12.29 9.52
CA MET A 621 3.51 13.66 9.62
C MET A 621 2.56 13.87 10.80
N LEU A 622 1.55 12.99 10.94
CA LEU A 622 0.52 13.15 11.98
C LEU A 622 1.02 12.75 13.36
N MET A 623 1.83 11.69 13.46
CA MET A 623 2.21 11.06 14.71
C MET A 623 3.69 11.30 15.09
N GLY A 624 4.51 11.83 14.17
CA GLY A 624 5.93 12.14 14.39
C GLY A 624 6.16 13.37 15.27
N ASP A 625 7.44 13.71 15.48
CA ASP A 625 7.83 14.81 16.37
C ASP A 625 7.68 16.19 15.72
N GLU A 626 7.81 16.29 14.39
CA GLU A 626 7.73 17.52 13.64
C GLU A 626 6.35 18.17 13.70
N VAL A 627 6.31 19.43 14.13
CA VAL A 627 5.06 20.20 14.28
C VAL A 627 4.66 20.94 12.99
N PRO A 628 5.59 21.57 12.24
CA PRO A 628 5.23 22.38 11.08
C PRO A 628 4.45 21.62 10.00
N PRO A 629 4.87 20.42 9.55
CA PRO A 629 4.14 19.67 8.53
C PRO A 629 2.72 19.29 8.98
N ARG A 630 2.55 18.95 10.27
CA ARG A 630 1.23 18.63 10.84
C ARG A 630 0.32 19.85 10.88
N ARG A 631 0.87 21.02 11.23
CA ARG A 631 0.11 22.29 11.22
C ARG A 631 -0.38 22.62 9.82
N GLU A 632 0.51 22.58 8.83
CA GLU A 632 0.18 22.84 7.44
C GLU A 632 -0.92 21.89 6.93
N PHE A 633 -0.82 20.59 7.23
CA PHE A 633 -1.84 19.61 6.90
C PHE A 633 -3.20 19.97 7.53
N ILE A 634 -3.22 20.36 8.80
CA ILE A 634 -4.46 20.73 9.52
C ILE A 634 -5.05 22.00 8.88
N GLU A 635 -4.25 23.02 8.60
CA GLU A 635 -4.70 24.27 7.99
C GLU A 635 -5.28 24.02 6.59
N LYS A 636 -4.61 23.21 5.76
CA LYS A 636 -5.06 22.86 4.40
C LYS A 636 -6.38 22.06 4.40
N ASN A 637 -6.55 21.16 5.37
CA ASN A 637 -7.70 20.26 5.41
C ASN A 637 -8.80 20.71 6.39
N ALA A 638 -8.66 21.87 7.02
CA ALA A 638 -9.64 22.38 8.00
C ALA A 638 -11.05 22.55 7.42
N ILE A 639 -11.15 22.86 6.13
CA ILE A 639 -12.42 23.01 5.42
C ILE A 639 -13.25 21.71 5.33
N TYR A 640 -12.59 20.55 5.41
CA TYR A 640 -13.24 19.23 5.39
C TYR A 640 -13.54 18.70 6.79
N ALA A 641 -13.06 19.40 7.83
CA ALA A 641 -13.26 18.96 9.20
C ALA A 641 -14.72 19.16 9.63
N ASN A 642 -15.41 18.07 9.95
CA ASN A 642 -16.72 18.11 10.60
C ASN A 642 -16.47 18.24 12.12
N ILE A 643 -16.38 19.49 12.60
CA ILE A 643 -16.10 19.78 14.02
C ILE A 643 -17.43 19.88 14.74
N ASP A 644 -17.63 19.00 15.72
CA ASP A 644 -18.73 19.08 16.68
C ASP A 644 -18.36 20.15 17.73
N ALA A 645 -18.80 21.41 17.49
CA ALA A 645 -18.54 22.56 18.37
C ALA A 645 -19.59 22.68 19.48
#